data_a943a3577eb4a3657ebc1e40cf6cceae
#
_entry.id   a943a3577eb4a3657ebc1e40cf6cceae
#
_cell.length_a   1.000
_cell.length_b   1.000
_cell.length_c   1.000
_cell.angle_alpha   90.00
_cell.angle_beta   90.00
_cell.angle_gamma   90.00
#
_symmetry.space_group_name_H-M   'P 1'
#
loop_
_entity.id
_entity.type
_entity.pdbx_description
1 polymer ?
#
loop_
_entity_poly.entity_id
_entity_poly.type
_entity_poly.pdbx_seq_one_letter_code
_entity_poly.pdbx_strand_id
1 'polypeptide(L)'
;MYRKVPTDMKFVEREKETLRLWKEKGIIEKCFPCRDGAERFTFFDGPPTANGRPHIGHIETRAIKDLIPRFQTMKGKDVLRKAGWDTHGLPVELEVEKQLGLDGKPQIEAYGIEPFIKKCKESVWKYQHEWEEMSDRVGYWADMEHPYITYKDDYIESEWWSLKKIYEKGLLYLGHKIAPYCPRCGTALSSHEVAQGYKNVKETSAFVLFKVKGEDAYLLAWTTTPWTLPSNLALCVNPHDTYCRITVEGKHYIMGKALVSSVFSGKEVQYDAEMPGIDLKGMEYEPLFDFAVGKLDKPAWRVICDDYVTMTDGSGIVHIAPAFGEDDNRVCRENDIPFVNFVDTQGCMTADTKWPGVFVKDADKLVLEDLKERGLLFAAVPFTHDYPFCWRCNTPLLYYPRPTWYIKMTAVRDQLVANNRTINWLPDNIKEGRMGVWLENVHDWGLSRERYWGTPLPIWRCEEGHVHVIGSRQELKEMAIGPVADDLELHRPYVDAIQIKCPECGKPMTRVTDVIDCWYDSGSMPFAQWHYPFENKDIFEKRFPANFISEAIDQTRGWFYTLEAISTLLFDRAPFENCIVMGHVQDAEGRKMSKHLGNVVDPWSVLDKQGADAVRWYFYTASAPWLPSRFSDEAVNEGQRKFMSTLQNTYAFFVLYANIDNFDPKDHPMDKVSLTLMDKWILSRLNSTIRDVDDNLSNYHIPEAARAITDMVDDLSNWYVRRCRERFWGKGMDETKEAAFVTLYHVLVTLSKVIAPFVPFMAEDIYQNLVISVNPDAPESVHLCDFPVADEALIDEDLNRQMAALREVVSLGLSSRSAANLKVRQPSACLYVKGTEFDEAFRELAEDELNVKNVVFTEDARAFTTYNLKPQMRTLGPKYGKLLGGIRTALQGMDGNDVVDTFARGETLKFDVNGTPVELEKDDVLTEATQKPGFSAQTDGSVTVV
;
A
#
# COMPACT_ATOMS: atom_id res chain seq x y z
N MET A 1 -14.45 31.87 -32.43
CA MET A 1 -13.50 32.66 -31.59
C MET A 1 -13.39 31.98 -30.25
N TYR A 2 -12.18 31.73 -29.75
CA TYR A 2 -11.95 31.02 -28.51
C TYR A 2 -12.28 31.89 -27.28
N ARG A 3 -12.75 31.27 -26.21
CA ARG A 3 -12.92 31.89 -24.90
C ARG A 3 -11.55 32.37 -24.39
N LYS A 4 -11.47 33.63 -23.92
CA LYS A 4 -10.23 34.16 -23.33
C LYS A 4 -9.78 33.31 -22.14
N VAL A 5 -8.51 32.90 -22.12
CA VAL A 5 -7.92 32.08 -21.09
C VAL A 5 -7.27 32.97 -20.02
N PRO A 6 -7.69 32.84 -18.75
CA PRO A 6 -7.06 33.58 -17.66
C PRO A 6 -5.69 33.02 -17.31
N THR A 7 -4.78 33.90 -16.89
CA THR A 7 -3.42 33.51 -16.42
C THR A 7 -3.25 33.67 -14.90
N ASP A 8 -4.36 33.78 -14.17
CA ASP A 8 -4.38 34.00 -12.72
C ASP A 8 -4.15 32.74 -11.87
N MET A 9 -3.97 31.60 -12.52
CA MET A 9 -3.76 30.26 -11.89
C MET A 9 -4.84 29.84 -10.88
N LYS A 10 -6.06 30.36 -11.00
CA LYS A 10 -7.21 29.98 -10.18
C LYS A 10 -7.81 28.65 -10.64
N PHE A 11 -7.07 27.56 -10.51
CA PHE A 11 -7.48 26.24 -10.97
C PHE A 11 -8.74 25.74 -10.28
N VAL A 12 -8.89 25.97 -8.99
CA VAL A 12 -10.05 25.51 -8.18
C VAL A 12 -11.39 26.00 -8.76
N GLU A 13 -11.47 27.27 -9.16
CA GLU A 13 -12.70 27.84 -9.73
C GLU A 13 -13.04 27.16 -11.08
N ARG A 14 -12.03 26.95 -11.93
CA ARG A 14 -12.21 26.26 -13.21
C ARG A 14 -12.62 24.78 -13.03
N GLU A 15 -12.07 24.11 -12.05
CA GLU A 15 -12.49 22.73 -11.70
C GLU A 15 -13.96 22.68 -11.30
N LYS A 16 -14.42 23.63 -10.48
CA LYS A 16 -15.84 23.75 -10.08
C LYS A 16 -16.77 24.03 -11.29
N GLU A 17 -16.29 24.78 -12.27
CA GLU A 17 -17.00 25.00 -13.53
C GLU A 17 -17.07 23.72 -14.36
N THR A 18 -15.98 22.96 -14.44
CA THR A 18 -15.93 21.66 -15.13
C THR A 18 -16.86 20.64 -14.46
N LEU A 19 -16.90 20.56 -13.13
CA LEU A 19 -17.85 19.71 -12.40
C LEU A 19 -19.31 20.04 -12.76
N ARG A 20 -19.63 21.33 -12.83
CA ARG A 20 -20.98 21.77 -13.26
C ARG A 20 -21.28 21.33 -14.68
N LEU A 21 -20.34 21.52 -15.60
CA LEU A 21 -20.46 21.09 -17.01
C LEU A 21 -20.71 19.59 -17.11
N TRP A 22 -19.93 18.78 -16.41
CA TRP A 22 -20.09 17.31 -16.42
C TRP A 22 -21.46 16.89 -15.92
N LYS A 23 -21.95 17.52 -14.85
CA LYS A 23 -23.25 17.24 -14.27
C LYS A 23 -24.40 17.69 -15.20
N GLU A 24 -24.31 18.90 -15.74
CA GLU A 24 -25.35 19.45 -16.64
C GLU A 24 -25.49 18.64 -17.93
N LYS A 25 -24.38 18.15 -18.46
CA LYS A 25 -24.34 17.38 -19.70
C LYS A 25 -24.45 15.87 -19.48
N GLY A 26 -24.45 15.37 -18.24
CA GLY A 26 -24.44 13.94 -17.93
C GLY A 26 -23.24 13.21 -18.50
N ILE A 27 -22.04 13.82 -18.42
CA ILE A 27 -20.84 13.28 -19.05
C ILE A 27 -20.41 11.97 -18.40
N ILE A 28 -20.49 11.88 -17.07
CA ILE A 28 -20.08 10.70 -16.30
C ILE A 28 -20.96 9.50 -16.69
N GLU A 29 -22.27 9.71 -16.72
CA GLU A 29 -23.25 8.70 -17.07
C GLU A 29 -23.11 8.25 -18.54
N LYS A 30 -22.72 9.15 -19.44
CA LYS A 30 -22.44 8.82 -20.85
C LYS A 30 -21.12 8.04 -21.00
N CYS A 31 -20.15 8.28 -20.13
CA CYS A 31 -18.84 7.65 -20.20
C CYS A 31 -18.89 6.15 -19.85
N PHE A 32 -19.75 5.74 -18.92
CA PHE A 32 -19.84 4.34 -18.50
C PHE A 32 -20.24 3.39 -19.66
N PRO A 33 -21.32 3.64 -20.42
CA PRO A 33 -21.71 2.79 -21.53
C PRO A 33 -21.02 3.14 -22.87
N CYS A 34 -20.15 4.15 -22.94
CA CYS A 34 -19.64 4.64 -24.22
C CYS A 34 -18.85 3.60 -25.04
N ARG A 35 -18.44 2.50 -24.40
CA ARG A 35 -17.69 1.39 -25.01
C ARG A 35 -18.40 0.04 -24.85
N ASP A 36 -19.69 0.03 -24.57
CA ASP A 36 -20.47 -1.20 -24.39
C ASP A 36 -20.27 -2.16 -25.57
N GLY A 37 -19.96 -3.42 -25.25
CA GLY A 37 -19.72 -4.47 -26.23
C GLY A 37 -18.30 -4.53 -26.81
N ALA A 38 -17.43 -3.61 -26.47
CA ALA A 38 -16.00 -3.67 -26.81
C ALA A 38 -15.23 -4.70 -25.95
N GLU A 39 -13.93 -4.79 -26.11
CA GLU A 39 -13.07 -5.58 -25.25
C GLU A 39 -13.24 -5.15 -23.79
N ARG A 40 -13.46 -6.10 -22.89
CA ARG A 40 -13.74 -5.83 -21.49
C ARG A 40 -12.48 -5.53 -20.71
N PHE A 41 -12.62 -4.58 -19.79
CA PHE A 41 -11.65 -4.31 -18.74
C PHE A 41 -12.41 -4.21 -17.41
N THR A 42 -12.16 -5.15 -16.52
CA THR A 42 -12.82 -5.18 -15.21
C THR A 42 -11.91 -4.57 -14.15
N PHE A 43 -12.45 -3.56 -13.48
CA PHE A 43 -11.85 -2.97 -12.29
C PHE A 43 -12.74 -3.28 -11.08
N PHE A 44 -12.14 -3.77 -9.99
CA PHE A 44 -12.83 -3.90 -8.71
C PHE A 44 -12.41 -2.79 -7.76
N ASP A 45 -13.38 -2.07 -7.23
CA ASP A 45 -13.19 -1.07 -6.20
C ASP A 45 -13.24 -1.71 -4.81
N GLY A 46 -12.21 -1.51 -3.99
CA GLY A 46 -12.22 -1.90 -2.58
C GLY A 46 -13.29 -1.11 -1.84
N PRO A 47 -14.28 -1.77 -1.21
CA PRO A 47 -15.43 -1.08 -0.65
C PRO A 47 -15.05 -0.31 0.62
N PRO A 48 -15.16 1.03 0.65
CA PRO A 48 -14.96 1.79 1.87
C PRO A 48 -16.11 1.58 2.86
N THR A 49 -15.82 1.82 4.13
CA THR A 49 -16.83 1.87 5.19
C THR A 49 -17.30 3.31 5.38
N ALA A 50 -18.57 3.62 5.09
CA ALA A 50 -19.12 4.99 5.18
C ALA A 50 -19.38 5.49 6.63
N ASN A 51 -18.90 4.79 7.65
CA ASN A 51 -18.98 5.19 9.05
C ASN A 51 -17.77 6.01 9.54
N GLY A 52 -16.77 6.26 8.67
CA GLY A 52 -15.60 7.10 8.91
C GLY A 52 -15.44 8.16 7.84
N ARG A 53 -14.87 9.32 8.23
CA ARG A 53 -14.58 10.40 7.27
C ARG A 53 -13.42 10.03 6.35
N PRO A 54 -13.48 10.43 5.06
CA PRO A 54 -12.33 10.28 4.16
C PRO A 54 -11.14 11.11 4.63
N HIS A 55 -9.93 10.67 4.25
CA HIS A 55 -8.66 11.36 4.54
C HIS A 55 -7.76 11.38 3.31
N ILE A 56 -6.63 12.08 3.37
CA ILE A 56 -5.74 12.30 2.23
C ILE A 56 -5.27 11.00 1.54
N GLY A 57 -5.06 9.91 2.28
CA GLY A 57 -4.74 8.60 1.68
C GLY A 57 -5.86 8.04 0.80
N HIS A 58 -7.12 8.37 1.06
CA HIS A 58 -8.22 7.99 0.19
C HIS A 58 -8.22 8.80 -1.12
N ILE A 59 -7.71 10.03 -1.12
CA ILE A 59 -7.52 10.80 -2.35
C ILE A 59 -6.44 10.16 -3.22
N GLU A 60 -5.29 9.76 -2.65
CA GLU A 60 -4.25 9.02 -3.35
C GLU A 60 -4.82 7.76 -4.01
N THR A 61 -5.53 6.96 -3.21
CA THR A 61 -6.18 5.72 -3.68
C THR A 61 -7.13 6.00 -4.83
N ARG A 62 -8.00 7.02 -4.71
CA ARG A 62 -8.94 7.38 -5.76
C ARG A 62 -8.26 7.90 -7.02
N ALA A 63 -7.19 8.69 -6.89
CA ALA A 63 -6.43 9.17 -8.02
C ALA A 63 -5.84 8.01 -8.86
N ILE A 64 -5.19 7.04 -8.21
CA ILE A 64 -4.61 5.86 -8.88
C ILE A 64 -5.72 4.99 -9.49
N LYS A 65 -6.80 4.72 -8.74
CA LYS A 65 -7.92 3.89 -9.20
C LYS A 65 -8.73 4.52 -10.33
N ASP A 66 -8.73 5.84 -10.47
CA ASP A 66 -9.40 6.53 -11.58
C ASP A 66 -8.55 6.58 -12.85
N LEU A 67 -7.24 6.77 -12.70
CA LEU A 67 -6.31 6.94 -13.82
C LEU A 67 -6.39 5.76 -14.81
N ILE A 68 -6.25 4.54 -14.34
CA ILE A 68 -6.19 3.35 -15.19
C ILE A 68 -7.55 3.05 -15.85
N PRO A 69 -8.69 2.99 -15.15
CA PRO A 69 -10.00 2.84 -15.78
C PRO A 69 -10.32 3.93 -16.80
N ARG A 70 -9.95 5.19 -16.52
CA ARG A 70 -10.16 6.31 -17.45
C ARG A 70 -9.32 6.15 -18.71
N PHE A 71 -8.05 5.80 -18.57
CA PHE A 71 -7.16 5.49 -19.68
C PHE A 71 -7.68 4.32 -20.52
N GLN A 72 -8.08 3.21 -19.89
CA GLN A 72 -8.60 2.04 -20.60
C GLN A 72 -9.92 2.32 -21.35
N THR A 73 -10.79 3.17 -20.81
CA THR A 73 -11.99 3.63 -21.50
C THR A 73 -11.61 4.42 -22.76
N MET A 74 -10.64 5.32 -22.68
CA MET A 74 -10.15 6.08 -23.84
C MET A 74 -9.40 5.18 -24.84
N LYS A 75 -8.81 4.04 -24.39
CA LYS A 75 -8.27 3.00 -25.27
C LYS A 75 -9.36 2.17 -25.98
N GLY A 76 -10.62 2.50 -25.76
CA GLY A 76 -11.76 1.86 -26.42
C GLY A 76 -12.29 0.61 -25.72
N LYS A 77 -11.92 0.35 -24.45
CA LYS A 77 -12.39 -0.82 -23.71
C LYS A 77 -13.68 -0.55 -22.94
N ASP A 78 -14.49 -1.59 -22.81
CA ASP A 78 -15.69 -1.62 -21.96
C ASP A 78 -15.25 -1.83 -20.50
N VAL A 79 -15.17 -0.73 -19.75
CA VAL A 79 -14.62 -0.70 -18.38
C VAL A 79 -15.73 -0.73 -17.34
N LEU A 80 -15.75 -1.80 -16.53
CA LEU A 80 -16.62 -1.86 -15.35
C LEU A 80 -16.07 -0.94 -14.24
N ARG A 81 -16.93 -0.05 -13.72
CA ARG A 81 -16.59 0.91 -12.64
C ARG A 81 -17.65 0.92 -11.55
N LYS A 82 -18.08 -0.26 -11.06
CA LYS A 82 -19.10 -0.38 -10.01
C LYS A 82 -18.51 -0.01 -8.64
N ALA A 83 -19.13 0.96 -7.96
CA ALA A 83 -18.79 1.30 -6.58
C ALA A 83 -19.33 0.25 -5.60
N GLY A 84 -18.80 0.25 -4.37
CA GLY A 84 -19.26 -0.63 -3.31
C GLY A 84 -19.15 -0.02 -1.92
N TRP A 85 -19.94 -0.55 -0.98
CA TRP A 85 -19.93 -0.14 0.42
C TRP A 85 -19.80 -1.36 1.32
N ASP A 86 -18.77 -1.36 2.18
CA ASP A 86 -18.61 -2.31 3.28
C ASP A 86 -19.36 -1.78 4.50
N THR A 87 -20.41 -2.51 4.88
CA THR A 87 -21.41 -1.98 5.83
C THR A 87 -21.57 -2.80 7.09
N HIS A 88 -20.82 -3.89 7.26
CA HIS A 88 -20.92 -4.81 8.39
C HIS A 88 -19.73 -4.72 9.37
N GLY A 89 -19.88 -5.41 10.48
CA GLY A 89 -18.82 -5.79 11.40
C GLY A 89 -18.52 -4.80 12.52
N LEU A 90 -17.47 -5.09 13.25
CA LEU A 90 -17.00 -4.33 14.41
C LEU A 90 -16.84 -2.82 14.16
N PRO A 91 -16.38 -2.36 12.99
CA PRO A 91 -16.26 -0.93 12.74
C PRO A 91 -17.56 -0.14 12.96
N VAL A 92 -18.66 -0.71 12.49
CA VAL A 92 -20.00 -0.09 12.61
C VAL A 92 -20.53 -0.24 14.04
N GLU A 93 -20.44 -1.44 14.61
CA GLU A 93 -20.93 -1.70 15.96
C GLU A 93 -20.26 -0.78 17.01
N LEU A 94 -18.93 -0.63 16.95
CA LEU A 94 -18.20 0.22 17.90
C LEU A 94 -18.55 1.71 17.76
N GLU A 95 -18.82 2.19 16.55
CA GLU A 95 -19.31 3.56 16.36
C GLU A 95 -20.71 3.74 16.97
N VAL A 96 -21.59 2.75 16.81
CA VAL A 96 -22.94 2.78 17.41
C VAL A 96 -22.88 2.62 18.93
N GLU A 97 -22.03 1.73 19.47
CA GLU A 97 -21.78 1.66 20.93
C GLU A 97 -21.40 3.02 21.48
N LYS A 98 -20.46 3.73 20.80
CA LYS A 98 -20.04 5.07 21.20
C LYS A 98 -21.17 6.10 21.15
N GLN A 99 -22.00 6.07 20.09
CA GLN A 99 -23.14 6.96 19.93
C GLN A 99 -24.20 6.77 21.02
N LEU A 100 -24.41 5.51 21.43
CA LEU A 100 -25.40 5.15 22.43
C LEU A 100 -24.83 5.15 23.87
N GLY A 101 -23.51 5.36 24.04
CA GLY A 101 -22.86 5.30 25.34
C GLY A 101 -22.83 3.88 25.94
N LEU A 102 -22.80 2.84 25.08
CA LEU A 102 -22.74 1.44 25.49
C LEU A 102 -21.28 0.97 25.57
N ASP A 103 -21.00 0.05 26.49
CA ASP A 103 -19.69 -0.58 26.62
C ASP A 103 -19.81 -2.11 26.62
N GLY A 104 -19.61 -2.70 25.44
CA GLY A 104 -19.54 -4.14 25.23
C GLY A 104 -20.88 -4.87 25.21
N LYS A 105 -20.79 -6.18 25.03
CA LYS A 105 -21.92 -7.09 24.77
C LYS A 105 -23.05 -7.04 25.82
N PRO A 106 -22.77 -7.07 27.15
CA PRO A 106 -23.85 -7.09 28.14
C PRO A 106 -24.77 -5.87 28.05
N GLN A 107 -24.20 -4.70 27.72
CA GLN A 107 -24.99 -3.47 27.58
C GLN A 107 -25.77 -3.44 26.27
N ILE A 108 -25.21 -4.00 25.18
CA ILE A 108 -25.94 -4.16 23.91
C ILE A 108 -27.14 -5.08 24.09
N GLU A 109 -26.96 -6.21 24.78
CA GLU A 109 -28.05 -7.18 25.06
C GLU A 109 -29.13 -6.56 25.92
N ALA A 110 -28.76 -5.76 26.93
CA ALA A 110 -29.71 -5.02 27.77
C ALA A 110 -30.46 -3.92 26.99
N TYR A 111 -29.82 -3.26 26.04
CA TYR A 111 -30.43 -2.29 25.13
C TYR A 111 -31.43 -2.94 24.16
N GLY A 112 -31.11 -4.16 23.72
CA GLY A 112 -31.91 -4.96 22.80
C GLY A 112 -31.24 -5.12 21.43
N ILE A 113 -31.15 -6.35 20.92
CA ILE A 113 -30.47 -6.67 19.66
C ILE A 113 -31.12 -5.98 18.47
N GLU A 114 -32.45 -6.05 18.33
CA GLU A 114 -33.18 -5.46 17.22
C GLU A 114 -33.01 -3.93 17.13
N PRO A 115 -33.23 -3.13 18.21
CA PRO A 115 -32.97 -1.68 18.16
C PRO A 115 -31.50 -1.36 17.87
N PHE A 116 -30.55 -2.16 18.37
CA PHE A 116 -29.13 -1.98 18.09
C PHE A 116 -28.81 -2.21 16.59
N ILE A 117 -29.33 -3.26 15.97
CA ILE A 117 -29.19 -3.55 14.54
C ILE A 117 -29.76 -2.41 13.68
N LYS A 118 -30.94 -1.89 14.04
CA LYS A 118 -31.54 -0.73 13.35
C LYS A 118 -30.63 0.50 13.40
N LYS A 119 -29.98 0.74 14.55
CA LYS A 119 -29.01 1.82 14.70
C LYS A 119 -27.73 1.59 13.88
N CYS A 120 -27.24 0.36 13.81
CA CYS A 120 -26.13 0.01 12.92
C CYS A 120 -26.48 0.33 11.45
N LYS A 121 -27.65 -0.09 10.99
CA LYS A 121 -28.14 0.14 9.63
C LYS A 121 -28.31 1.63 9.27
N GLU A 122 -28.68 2.45 10.25
CA GLU A 122 -28.71 3.91 10.10
C GLU A 122 -27.30 4.52 10.08
N SER A 123 -26.40 4.02 10.95
CA SER A 123 -25.05 4.57 11.15
C SER A 123 -24.13 4.39 9.95
N VAL A 124 -24.29 3.34 9.14
CA VAL A 124 -23.43 3.06 7.99
C VAL A 124 -23.45 4.17 6.93
N TRP A 125 -24.53 4.97 6.88
CA TRP A 125 -24.70 6.04 5.90
C TRP A 125 -24.32 7.42 6.42
N LYS A 126 -23.78 7.50 7.65
CA LYS A 126 -23.48 8.77 8.34
C LYS A 126 -22.57 9.71 7.54
N TYR A 127 -21.59 9.16 6.85
CA TYR A 127 -20.61 9.92 6.09
C TYR A 127 -20.68 9.68 4.58
N GLN A 128 -21.73 8.98 4.09
CA GLN A 128 -21.86 8.67 2.66
C GLN A 128 -21.74 9.92 1.79
N HIS A 129 -22.47 10.98 2.15
CA HIS A 129 -22.43 12.23 1.40
C HIS A 129 -21.03 12.86 1.33
N GLU A 130 -20.27 12.84 2.45
CA GLU A 130 -18.90 13.35 2.44
C GLU A 130 -17.96 12.52 1.52
N TRP A 131 -18.21 11.20 1.43
CA TRP A 131 -17.47 10.31 0.53
C TRP A 131 -17.81 10.55 -0.94
N GLU A 132 -19.08 10.72 -1.25
CA GLU A 132 -19.56 11.02 -2.60
C GLU A 132 -19.06 12.39 -3.05
N GLU A 133 -19.23 13.43 -2.22
CA GLU A 133 -18.75 14.78 -2.50
C GLU A 133 -17.22 14.82 -2.70
N MET A 134 -16.45 14.13 -1.86
CA MET A 134 -14.99 14.04 -2.02
C MET A 134 -14.63 13.30 -3.31
N SER A 135 -15.32 12.22 -3.66
CA SER A 135 -15.09 11.47 -4.90
C SER A 135 -15.36 12.31 -6.14
N ASP A 136 -16.47 13.03 -6.16
CA ASP A 136 -16.80 13.99 -7.22
C ASP A 136 -15.73 15.09 -7.32
N ARG A 137 -15.37 15.67 -6.18
CA ARG A 137 -14.41 16.77 -6.12
C ARG A 137 -13.01 16.38 -6.61
N VAL A 138 -12.60 15.13 -6.38
CA VAL A 138 -11.31 14.59 -6.87
C VAL A 138 -11.39 14.16 -8.34
N GLY A 139 -12.58 14.06 -8.90
CA GLY A 139 -12.81 13.56 -10.26
C GLY A 139 -12.69 12.03 -10.34
N TYR A 140 -13.01 11.32 -9.26
CA TYR A 140 -13.10 9.87 -9.24
C TYR A 140 -14.44 9.41 -9.84
N TRP A 141 -14.39 8.70 -10.95
CA TRP A 141 -15.57 8.26 -11.67
C TRP A 141 -15.85 6.77 -11.44
N ALA A 142 -16.83 6.50 -10.60
CA ALA A 142 -17.42 5.17 -10.38
C ALA A 142 -18.93 5.28 -10.33
N ASP A 143 -19.63 4.20 -10.67
CA ASP A 143 -21.11 4.12 -10.58
C ASP A 143 -21.52 4.07 -9.11
N MET A 144 -21.75 5.25 -8.54
CA MET A 144 -22.22 5.46 -7.17
C MET A 144 -23.76 5.36 -7.07
N GLU A 145 -24.47 5.37 -8.18
CA GLU A 145 -25.96 5.26 -8.18
C GLU A 145 -26.41 3.81 -8.01
N HIS A 146 -25.61 2.86 -8.52
CA HIS A 146 -25.92 1.43 -8.47
C HIS A 146 -24.80 0.64 -7.74
N PRO A 147 -24.39 1.06 -6.53
CA PRO A 147 -23.32 0.39 -5.81
C PRO A 147 -23.76 -0.99 -5.33
N TYR A 148 -22.81 -1.89 -5.12
CA TYR A 148 -23.10 -3.04 -4.28
C TYR A 148 -22.99 -2.65 -2.81
N ILE A 149 -23.79 -3.29 -1.96
CA ILE A 149 -23.87 -2.98 -0.53
C ILE A 149 -23.89 -4.31 0.21
N THR A 150 -22.92 -4.53 1.09
CA THR A 150 -22.71 -5.85 1.69
C THR A 150 -23.85 -6.30 2.61
N TYR A 151 -24.65 -5.38 3.19
CA TYR A 151 -25.77 -5.76 4.04
C TYR A 151 -27.06 -6.11 3.27
N LYS A 152 -27.08 -6.02 1.94
CA LYS A 152 -28.30 -6.41 1.16
C LYS A 152 -28.51 -7.91 1.21
N ASP A 153 -29.78 -8.33 1.30
CA ASP A 153 -30.13 -9.75 1.43
C ASP A 153 -29.67 -10.57 0.22
N ASP A 154 -29.66 -10.02 -0.99
CA ASP A 154 -29.14 -10.68 -2.19
C ASP A 154 -27.62 -10.91 -2.10
N TYR A 155 -26.90 -9.95 -1.52
CA TYR A 155 -25.47 -10.09 -1.27
C TYR A 155 -25.20 -11.19 -0.23
N ILE A 156 -25.91 -11.16 0.90
CA ILE A 156 -25.85 -12.16 1.96
C ILE A 156 -26.21 -13.56 1.42
N GLU A 157 -27.23 -13.67 0.56
CA GLU A 157 -27.61 -14.97 -0.04
C GLU A 157 -26.47 -15.56 -0.89
N SER A 158 -25.76 -14.73 -1.64
CA SER A 158 -24.57 -15.17 -2.39
C SER A 158 -23.45 -15.67 -1.47
N GLU A 159 -23.26 -15.03 -0.31
CA GLU A 159 -22.30 -15.48 0.69
C GLU A 159 -22.73 -16.80 1.32
N TRP A 160 -24.00 -16.98 1.61
CA TRP A 160 -24.53 -18.24 2.10
C TRP A 160 -24.31 -19.38 1.10
N TRP A 161 -24.55 -19.12 -0.19
CA TRP A 161 -24.21 -20.07 -1.23
C TRP A 161 -22.71 -20.46 -1.19
N SER A 162 -21.84 -19.49 -1.08
CA SER A 162 -20.40 -19.71 -1.07
C SER A 162 -19.96 -20.55 0.14
N LEU A 163 -20.47 -20.24 1.33
CA LEU A 163 -20.20 -21.00 2.56
C LEU A 163 -20.72 -22.44 2.49
N LYS A 164 -21.89 -22.64 1.90
CA LYS A 164 -22.40 -23.98 1.62
C LYS A 164 -21.46 -24.76 0.69
N LYS A 165 -20.92 -24.13 -0.36
CA LYS A 165 -19.97 -24.77 -1.25
C LYS A 165 -18.66 -25.14 -0.53
N ILE A 166 -18.18 -24.29 0.35
CA ILE A 166 -17.00 -24.55 1.18
C ILE A 166 -17.28 -25.72 2.16
N TYR A 167 -18.47 -25.74 2.74
CA TYR A 167 -18.91 -26.84 3.62
C TYR A 167 -19.01 -28.17 2.87
N GLU A 168 -19.62 -28.19 1.68
CA GLU A 168 -19.71 -29.37 0.82
C GLU A 168 -18.34 -29.94 0.43
N LYS A 169 -17.29 -29.09 0.37
CA LYS A 169 -15.89 -29.49 0.19
C LYS A 169 -15.22 -30.03 1.47
N GLY A 170 -15.92 -30.04 2.62
CA GLY A 170 -15.38 -30.47 3.90
C GLY A 170 -14.38 -29.47 4.51
N LEU A 171 -14.40 -28.21 4.09
CA LEU A 171 -13.44 -27.20 4.52
C LEU A 171 -13.98 -26.28 5.62
N LEU A 172 -15.27 -26.30 5.92
CA LEU A 172 -15.89 -25.55 7.02
C LEU A 172 -16.12 -26.46 8.22
N TYR A 173 -15.56 -26.14 9.38
CA TYR A 173 -15.65 -26.97 10.57
C TYR A 173 -15.70 -26.15 11.87
N LEU A 174 -16.27 -26.73 12.92
CA LEU A 174 -16.25 -26.20 14.29
C LEU A 174 -14.95 -26.60 14.98
N GLY A 175 -14.11 -25.66 15.35
CA GLY A 175 -12.88 -25.89 16.09
C GLY A 175 -13.00 -25.44 17.55
N HIS A 176 -12.52 -26.29 18.49
CA HIS A 176 -12.34 -25.95 19.88
C HIS A 176 -10.85 -25.67 20.11
N LYS A 177 -10.42 -24.49 19.79
CA LYS A 177 -9.00 -24.06 19.81
C LYS A 177 -8.81 -22.87 20.75
N ILE A 178 -7.56 -22.65 21.14
CA ILE A 178 -7.15 -21.40 21.73
C ILE A 178 -7.04 -20.38 20.58
N ALA A 179 -7.88 -19.37 20.60
CA ALA A 179 -7.95 -18.35 19.57
C ALA A 179 -7.58 -16.97 20.12
N PRO A 180 -7.01 -16.08 19.30
CA PRO A 180 -6.86 -14.67 19.66
C PRO A 180 -8.25 -14.08 19.93
N TYR A 181 -8.43 -13.53 21.11
CA TYR A 181 -9.73 -13.06 21.63
C TYR A 181 -9.62 -11.64 22.15
N CYS A 182 -10.58 -10.80 21.77
CA CYS A 182 -10.70 -9.46 22.32
C CYS A 182 -11.73 -9.46 23.48
N PRO A 183 -11.32 -9.29 24.74
CA PRO A 183 -12.23 -9.35 25.90
C PRO A 183 -13.25 -8.20 25.92
N ARG A 184 -12.88 -7.02 25.39
CA ARG A 184 -13.80 -5.86 25.29
C ARG A 184 -14.87 -6.09 24.22
N CYS A 185 -14.47 -6.54 23.04
CA CYS A 185 -15.41 -6.83 21.95
C CYS A 185 -16.16 -8.14 22.17
N GLY A 186 -15.66 -9.04 23.04
CA GLY A 186 -16.27 -10.32 23.38
C GLY A 186 -16.30 -11.30 22.19
N THR A 187 -15.28 -11.29 21.34
CA THR A 187 -15.23 -12.15 20.16
C THR A 187 -13.80 -12.57 19.82
N ALA A 188 -13.66 -13.75 19.20
CA ALA A 188 -12.40 -14.20 18.58
C ALA A 188 -12.09 -13.38 17.33
N LEU A 189 -10.80 -13.27 16.98
CA LEU A 189 -10.30 -12.58 15.81
C LEU A 189 -9.54 -13.57 14.90
N SER A 190 -9.53 -13.29 13.62
CA SER A 190 -8.77 -14.05 12.64
C SER A 190 -7.30 -13.63 12.61
N SER A 191 -6.42 -14.47 12.06
CA SER A 191 -4.97 -14.20 12.00
C SER A 191 -4.63 -12.89 11.27
N HIS A 192 -5.33 -12.56 10.19
CA HIS A 192 -5.12 -11.33 9.45
C HIS A 192 -5.58 -10.07 10.18
N GLU A 193 -6.60 -10.16 11.05
CA GLU A 193 -7.00 -9.06 11.95
C GLU A 193 -5.96 -8.84 13.05
N VAL A 194 -5.45 -9.93 13.64
CA VAL A 194 -4.37 -9.88 14.65
C VAL A 194 -3.11 -9.25 14.08
N ALA A 195 -2.73 -9.64 12.85
CA ALA A 195 -1.55 -9.11 12.16
C ALA A 195 -1.54 -7.58 11.97
N GLN A 196 -2.72 -6.96 12.00
CA GLN A 196 -2.86 -5.48 11.88
C GLN A 196 -2.68 -4.76 13.22
N GLY A 197 -2.70 -5.46 14.35
CA GLY A 197 -2.76 -4.87 15.69
C GLY A 197 -1.49 -4.98 16.53
N TYR A 198 -0.38 -5.47 15.99
CA TYR A 198 0.86 -5.59 16.76
C TYR A 198 1.45 -4.24 17.14
N LYS A 199 1.90 -4.13 18.39
CA LYS A 199 2.60 -2.96 18.93
C LYS A 199 3.80 -3.38 19.73
N ASN A 200 4.87 -2.60 19.65
CA ASN A 200 6.00 -2.74 20.53
C ASN A 200 5.65 -2.20 21.91
N VAL A 201 5.65 -3.07 22.92
CA VAL A 201 5.30 -2.74 24.31
C VAL A 201 6.42 -3.10 25.26
N LYS A 202 6.50 -2.36 26.35
CA LYS A 202 7.40 -2.63 27.45
C LYS A 202 6.58 -3.17 28.62
N GLU A 203 6.73 -4.44 28.93
CA GLU A 203 6.05 -5.14 30.02
C GLU A 203 7.05 -5.70 31.02
N THR A 204 6.58 -6.34 32.08
CA THR A 204 7.43 -6.98 33.07
C THR A 204 7.40 -8.48 32.86
N SER A 205 8.53 -9.07 32.52
CA SER A 205 8.72 -10.52 32.52
C SER A 205 9.19 -11.01 33.89
N ALA A 206 8.91 -12.25 34.19
CA ALA A 206 9.22 -12.83 35.51
C ALA A 206 9.97 -14.16 35.40
N PHE A 207 10.99 -14.30 36.25
CA PHE A 207 11.60 -15.57 36.57
C PHE A 207 10.99 -16.10 37.88
N VAL A 208 10.40 -17.30 37.83
CA VAL A 208 9.61 -17.85 38.91
C VAL A 208 10.17 -19.19 39.34
N LEU A 209 10.18 -19.43 40.65
CA LEU A 209 10.68 -20.62 41.30
C LEU A 209 9.57 -21.64 41.52
N PHE A 210 9.69 -22.82 40.90
CA PHE A 210 8.80 -23.96 41.12
C PHE A 210 9.53 -25.01 41.95
N LYS A 211 9.08 -25.25 43.17
CA LYS A 211 9.75 -26.15 44.10
C LYS A 211 9.58 -27.60 43.67
N VAL A 212 10.69 -28.31 43.49
CA VAL A 212 10.66 -29.76 43.21
C VAL A 212 10.08 -30.51 44.39
N LYS A 213 9.16 -31.40 44.11
CA LYS A 213 8.46 -32.18 45.14
C LYS A 213 9.42 -33.19 45.80
N GLY A 214 9.57 -33.07 47.10
CA GLY A 214 10.44 -33.95 47.87
C GLY A 214 11.91 -33.62 47.85
N GLU A 215 12.32 -32.54 47.23
CA GLU A 215 13.70 -32.08 47.17
C GLU A 215 13.79 -30.58 47.53
N ASP A 216 14.97 -30.18 48.03
CA ASP A 216 15.29 -28.77 48.26
C ASP A 216 15.93 -28.14 47.01
N ALA A 217 15.14 -28.12 45.89
CA ALA A 217 15.57 -27.57 44.61
C ALA A 217 14.40 -26.87 43.93
N TYR A 218 14.70 -25.95 43.03
CA TYR A 218 13.71 -25.18 42.26
C TYR A 218 13.95 -25.32 40.77
N LEU A 219 12.91 -25.60 40.03
CA LEU A 219 12.85 -25.38 38.58
C LEU A 219 12.64 -23.88 38.35
N LEU A 220 13.55 -23.22 37.61
CA LEU A 220 13.47 -21.81 37.31
C LEU A 220 12.83 -21.60 35.94
N ALA A 221 11.57 -21.18 35.93
CA ALA A 221 10.85 -20.89 34.69
C ALA A 221 10.77 -19.40 34.44
N TRP A 222 10.59 -19.01 33.17
CA TRP A 222 10.43 -17.63 32.72
C TRP A 222 9.10 -17.44 31.99
N THR A 223 8.46 -16.28 32.22
CA THR A 223 7.21 -15.91 31.53
C THR A 223 7.18 -14.42 31.26
N THR A 224 6.56 -14.05 30.13
CA THR A 224 6.19 -12.66 29.77
C THR A 224 4.77 -12.29 30.17
N THR A 225 3.98 -13.26 30.68
CA THR A 225 2.58 -13.12 31.03
C THR A 225 2.31 -13.63 32.45
N PRO A 226 2.72 -12.92 33.51
CA PRO A 226 2.56 -13.38 34.91
C PRO A 226 1.12 -13.72 35.30
N TRP A 227 0.12 -13.08 34.69
CA TRP A 227 -1.30 -13.34 34.92
C TRP A 227 -1.75 -14.75 34.56
N THR A 228 -0.96 -15.51 33.76
CA THR A 228 -1.26 -16.90 33.40
C THR A 228 -0.79 -17.91 34.45
N LEU A 229 0.13 -17.53 35.34
CA LEU A 229 0.72 -18.38 36.38
C LEU A 229 -0.31 -19.04 37.33
N PRO A 230 -1.43 -18.39 37.69
CA PRO A 230 -2.50 -19.04 38.46
C PRO A 230 -3.09 -20.29 37.79
N SER A 231 -3.00 -20.36 36.44
CA SER A 231 -3.47 -21.49 35.64
C SER A 231 -2.35 -22.49 35.27
N ASN A 232 -1.19 -22.41 35.91
CA ASN A 232 -0.08 -23.31 35.64
C ASN A 232 -0.42 -24.76 35.98
N LEU A 233 -0.18 -25.69 35.06
CA LEU A 233 -0.40 -27.13 35.24
C LEU A 233 0.79 -28.00 34.84
N ALA A 234 1.76 -27.45 34.09
CA ALA A 234 2.98 -28.14 33.72
C ALA A 234 4.15 -27.16 33.53
N LEU A 235 5.35 -27.68 33.44
CA LEU A 235 6.55 -27.01 32.96
C LEU A 235 7.06 -27.77 31.73
N CYS A 236 7.49 -27.09 30.71
CA CYS A 236 8.00 -27.69 29.46
C CYS A 236 9.48 -27.42 29.27
N VAL A 237 10.20 -28.44 28.83
CA VAL A 237 11.63 -28.39 28.52
C VAL A 237 11.89 -28.96 27.12
N ASN A 238 12.97 -28.57 26.47
CA ASN A 238 13.40 -29.20 25.22
C ASN A 238 14.09 -30.52 25.51
N PRO A 239 13.62 -31.67 24.96
CA PRO A 239 14.18 -32.99 25.26
C PRO A 239 15.64 -33.14 24.85
N HIS A 240 16.10 -32.41 23.87
CA HIS A 240 17.44 -32.52 23.25
C HIS A 240 18.48 -31.55 23.79
N ASP A 241 18.04 -30.51 24.47
CA ASP A 241 18.93 -29.51 25.04
C ASP A 241 19.50 -29.95 26.41
N THR A 242 20.63 -29.29 26.78
CA THR A 242 21.30 -29.59 28.06
C THR A 242 20.77 -28.67 29.16
N TYR A 243 20.31 -29.29 30.24
CA TYR A 243 19.92 -28.65 31.49
C TYR A 243 20.99 -28.90 32.56
N CYS A 244 21.01 -28.10 33.58
CA CYS A 244 21.91 -28.27 34.69
C CYS A 244 21.21 -28.02 36.03
N ARG A 245 21.66 -28.73 37.03
CA ARG A 245 21.41 -28.44 38.45
C ARG A 245 22.62 -27.61 38.92
N ILE A 246 22.33 -26.47 39.52
CA ILE A 246 23.34 -25.54 40.00
C ILE A 246 23.04 -25.11 41.42
N THR A 247 24.11 -24.81 42.16
CA THR A 247 24.03 -24.16 43.47
C THR A 247 24.51 -22.73 43.38
N VAL A 248 23.69 -21.80 43.83
CA VAL A 248 24.00 -20.38 43.93
C VAL A 248 23.55 -19.87 45.29
N GLU A 249 24.48 -19.27 46.05
CA GLU A 249 24.21 -18.74 47.40
C GLU A 249 23.49 -19.75 48.33
N GLY A 250 23.84 -21.03 48.20
CA GLY A 250 23.30 -22.11 49.02
C GLY A 250 21.88 -22.61 48.62
N LYS A 251 21.31 -22.12 47.48
CA LYS A 251 20.05 -22.64 46.92
C LYS A 251 20.32 -23.41 45.62
N HIS A 252 19.50 -24.44 45.41
CA HIS A 252 19.64 -25.31 44.24
C HIS A 252 18.60 -24.96 43.18
N TYR A 253 19.08 -24.76 41.92
CA TYR A 253 18.24 -24.43 40.78
C TYR A 253 18.45 -25.40 39.62
N ILE A 254 17.40 -25.65 38.85
CA ILE A 254 17.43 -26.42 37.62
C ILE A 254 16.99 -25.49 36.47
N MET A 255 17.81 -25.41 35.43
CA MET A 255 17.51 -24.58 34.26
C MET A 255 18.36 -24.96 33.03
N GLY A 256 18.07 -24.37 31.88
CA GLY A 256 18.88 -24.55 30.67
C GLY A 256 20.32 -24.09 30.87
N LYS A 257 21.29 -24.96 30.59
CA LYS A 257 22.72 -24.71 30.80
C LYS A 257 23.20 -23.48 30.05
N ALA A 258 22.78 -23.30 28.79
CA ALA A 258 23.21 -22.18 27.94
C ALA A 258 22.83 -20.80 28.52
N LEU A 259 21.79 -20.73 29.38
CA LEU A 259 21.24 -19.48 29.91
C LEU A 259 21.71 -19.14 31.33
N VAL A 260 22.46 -20.02 31.97
CA VAL A 260 22.98 -19.80 33.36
C VAL A 260 23.76 -18.53 33.48
N SER A 261 24.69 -18.27 32.56
CA SER A 261 25.55 -17.09 32.59
C SER A 261 24.79 -15.76 32.42
N SER A 262 23.69 -15.76 31.74
CA SER A 262 22.84 -14.57 31.55
C SER A 262 21.94 -14.31 32.77
N VAL A 263 21.37 -15.37 33.36
CA VAL A 263 20.44 -15.26 34.49
C VAL A 263 21.17 -15.01 35.80
N PHE A 264 22.33 -15.63 36.00
CA PHE A 264 23.17 -15.49 37.20
C PHE A 264 24.39 -14.64 36.95
N SER A 265 24.33 -13.67 36.05
CA SER A 265 25.43 -12.77 35.75
C SER A 265 25.98 -12.12 37.02
N GLY A 266 27.31 -12.24 37.22
CA GLY A 266 28.02 -11.66 38.38
C GLY A 266 27.89 -12.47 39.68
N LYS A 267 27.28 -13.66 39.65
CA LYS A 267 27.20 -14.57 40.79
C LYS A 267 28.13 -15.76 40.60
N GLU A 268 28.65 -16.32 41.72
CA GLU A 268 29.38 -17.57 41.70
C GLU A 268 28.39 -18.74 41.57
N VAL A 269 28.58 -19.55 40.53
CA VAL A 269 27.69 -20.70 40.20
C VAL A 269 28.50 -21.98 40.32
N GLN A 270 28.02 -22.89 41.17
CA GLN A 270 28.53 -24.24 41.23
C GLN A 270 27.61 -25.15 40.40
N TYR A 271 28.18 -25.88 39.44
CA TYR A 271 27.48 -26.89 38.66
C TYR A 271 27.49 -28.23 39.40
N ASP A 272 26.30 -28.70 39.79
CA ASP A 272 26.17 -29.93 40.57
C ASP A 272 25.94 -31.16 39.69
N ALA A 273 25.13 -30.96 38.59
CA ALA A 273 24.86 -32.02 37.61
C ALA A 273 24.45 -31.37 36.26
N GLU A 274 24.69 -32.13 35.20
CA GLU A 274 24.21 -31.85 33.86
C GLU A 274 23.39 -33.03 33.33
N MET A 275 22.31 -32.74 32.60
CA MET A 275 21.41 -33.77 32.07
C MET A 275 20.72 -33.27 30.80
N PRO A 276 20.36 -34.15 29.87
CA PRO A 276 19.49 -33.78 28.76
C PRO A 276 18.07 -33.51 29.28
N GLY A 277 17.31 -32.65 28.61
CA GLY A 277 15.97 -32.30 29.07
C GLY A 277 15.01 -33.47 29.20
N ILE A 278 15.18 -34.50 28.38
CA ILE A 278 14.37 -35.71 28.48
C ILE A 278 14.44 -36.38 29.85
N ASP A 279 15.55 -36.25 30.59
CA ASP A 279 15.72 -36.83 31.94
C ASP A 279 14.93 -36.07 33.00
N LEU A 280 14.47 -34.86 32.71
CA LEU A 280 13.59 -34.06 33.56
C LEU A 280 12.10 -34.47 33.38
N LYS A 281 11.76 -35.20 32.32
CA LYS A 281 10.39 -35.60 32.03
C LYS A 281 9.78 -36.39 33.19
N GLY A 282 8.60 -35.89 33.64
CA GLY A 282 7.86 -36.53 34.74
C GLY A 282 8.28 -36.04 36.12
N MET A 283 9.33 -35.19 36.27
CA MET A 283 9.69 -34.58 37.55
C MET A 283 8.51 -33.78 38.08
N GLU A 284 8.05 -34.12 39.31
CA GLU A 284 6.93 -33.44 39.94
C GLU A 284 7.41 -32.19 40.72
N TYR A 285 6.56 -31.16 40.74
CA TYR A 285 6.80 -29.96 41.52
C TYR A 285 5.55 -29.53 42.32
N GLU A 286 5.74 -28.73 43.36
CA GLU A 286 4.64 -28.20 44.15
C GLU A 286 3.84 -27.16 43.34
N PRO A 287 2.49 -27.17 43.36
CA PRO A 287 1.69 -26.17 42.64
C PRO A 287 2.03 -24.77 43.11
N LEU A 288 2.21 -23.85 42.16
CA LEU A 288 2.52 -22.45 42.44
C LEU A 288 1.37 -21.74 43.17
N PHE A 289 0.13 -22.14 42.83
CA PHE A 289 -1.12 -21.71 43.46
C PHE A 289 -1.99 -22.92 43.70
N ASP A 290 -2.83 -22.92 44.76
CA ASP A 290 -3.68 -24.00 45.17
C ASP A 290 -5.08 -23.98 44.54
N PHE A 291 -5.39 -23.04 43.65
CA PHE A 291 -6.71 -22.81 43.09
C PHE A 291 -7.31 -24.04 42.38
N ALA A 292 -6.49 -24.86 41.77
CA ALA A 292 -6.88 -26.08 41.07
C ALA A 292 -6.70 -27.35 41.91
N VAL A 293 -6.09 -27.26 43.09
CA VAL A 293 -5.83 -28.46 43.96
C VAL A 293 -7.13 -29.12 44.37
N GLY A 294 -7.22 -30.45 44.18
CA GLY A 294 -8.44 -31.21 44.48
C GLY A 294 -9.59 -31.07 43.49
N LYS A 295 -9.42 -30.28 42.41
CA LYS A 295 -10.44 -30.06 41.38
C LYS A 295 -10.10 -30.76 40.05
N LEU A 296 -8.91 -31.33 39.93
CA LEU A 296 -8.41 -31.94 38.68
C LEU A 296 -8.81 -33.42 38.58
N ASP A 297 -9.13 -33.82 37.37
CA ASP A 297 -9.46 -35.21 37.00
C ASP A 297 -8.25 -36.03 36.55
N LYS A 298 -7.09 -35.37 36.31
CA LYS A 298 -5.85 -35.95 35.82
C LYS A 298 -4.64 -35.41 36.56
N PRO A 299 -3.48 -36.15 36.54
CA PRO A 299 -2.23 -35.67 37.15
C PRO A 299 -1.73 -34.37 36.46
N ALA A 300 -1.29 -33.41 37.28
CA ALA A 300 -0.72 -32.15 36.85
C ALA A 300 0.60 -31.86 37.60
N TRP A 301 1.18 -30.68 37.43
CA TRP A 301 2.36 -30.15 38.10
C TRP A 301 3.59 -31.05 37.94
N ARG A 302 3.86 -31.39 36.68
CA ARG A 302 5.04 -32.18 36.27
C ARG A 302 5.70 -31.58 35.04
N VAL A 303 6.98 -31.90 34.86
CA VAL A 303 7.73 -31.52 33.69
C VAL A 303 7.32 -32.38 32.49
N ILE A 304 7.05 -31.73 31.36
CA ILE A 304 6.82 -32.33 30.04
C ILE A 304 7.88 -31.87 29.04
N CYS A 305 7.95 -32.49 27.88
CA CYS A 305 8.95 -32.19 26.86
C CYS A 305 8.30 -31.85 25.55
N ASP A 306 8.86 -30.81 24.85
CA ASP A 306 8.52 -30.49 23.48
C ASP A 306 9.66 -29.69 22.83
N ASP A 307 9.81 -29.83 21.51
CA ASP A 307 10.91 -29.22 20.73
C ASP A 307 10.77 -27.68 20.54
N TYR A 308 9.57 -27.11 20.80
CA TYR A 308 9.33 -25.68 20.65
C TYR A 308 10.05 -24.81 21.69
N VAL A 309 10.49 -25.42 22.81
CA VAL A 309 11.26 -24.71 23.85
C VAL A 309 12.65 -24.38 23.34
N THR A 310 13.03 -23.11 23.40
CA THR A 310 14.33 -22.61 22.91
C THR A 310 15.28 -22.22 24.04
N MET A 311 16.59 -22.18 23.72
CA MET A 311 17.65 -21.70 24.62
C MET A 311 18.15 -20.29 24.26
N THR A 312 17.31 -19.49 23.56
CA THR A 312 17.67 -18.13 23.14
C THR A 312 17.41 -17.09 24.23
N ASP A 313 16.30 -17.27 24.97
CA ASP A 313 15.85 -16.31 25.98
C ASP A 313 15.30 -17.04 27.23
N GLY A 314 15.18 -16.31 28.32
CA GLY A 314 14.57 -16.78 29.55
C GLY A 314 15.46 -17.75 30.35
N SER A 315 14.93 -18.92 30.71
CA SER A 315 15.60 -19.93 31.54
C SER A 315 15.70 -21.32 30.88
N GLY A 316 15.17 -21.49 29.66
CA GLY A 316 15.06 -22.79 29.01
C GLY A 316 13.95 -23.68 29.58
N ILE A 317 13.16 -23.19 30.52
CA ILE A 317 11.97 -23.84 31.08
C ILE A 317 10.78 -22.91 30.88
N VAL A 318 9.76 -23.40 30.17
CA VAL A 318 8.54 -22.64 29.88
C VAL A 318 7.43 -23.12 30.83
N HIS A 319 6.74 -22.15 31.46
CA HIS A 319 5.54 -22.45 32.23
C HIS A 319 4.37 -22.67 31.28
N ILE A 320 3.51 -23.65 31.57
CA ILE A 320 2.40 -24.08 30.75
C ILE A 320 1.06 -23.78 31.40
N ALA A 321 0.22 -23.04 30.71
CA ALA A 321 -1.17 -22.72 31.04
C ALA A 321 -2.08 -23.09 29.86
N PRO A 322 -2.69 -24.26 29.81
CA PRO A 322 -3.36 -24.82 28.63
C PRO A 322 -4.51 -23.97 28.06
N ALA A 323 -5.04 -23.04 28.86
CA ALA A 323 -6.12 -22.14 28.44
C ALA A 323 -5.64 -20.89 27.67
N PHE A 324 -4.34 -20.58 27.66
CA PHE A 324 -3.84 -19.26 27.23
C PHE A 324 -2.69 -19.32 26.21
N GLY A 325 -2.41 -20.49 25.65
CA GLY A 325 -1.43 -20.67 24.58
C GLY A 325 -1.82 -21.84 23.68
N GLU A 326 -1.63 -21.70 22.37
CA GLU A 326 -1.93 -22.78 21.42
C GLU A 326 -0.98 -23.96 21.61
N ASP A 327 0.34 -23.68 21.73
CA ASP A 327 1.33 -24.70 22.05
C ASP A 327 1.10 -25.30 23.44
N ASP A 328 0.78 -24.48 24.45
CA ASP A 328 0.46 -24.93 25.80
C ASP A 328 -0.69 -25.94 25.76
N ASN A 329 -1.76 -25.64 25.03
CA ASN A 329 -2.91 -26.51 24.88
C ASN A 329 -2.55 -27.82 24.15
N ARG A 330 -1.77 -27.72 23.05
CA ARG A 330 -1.31 -28.88 22.28
C ARG A 330 -0.48 -29.82 23.13
N VAL A 331 0.58 -29.32 23.75
CA VAL A 331 1.49 -30.16 24.57
C VAL A 331 0.80 -30.76 25.79
N CYS A 332 -0.14 -30.02 26.39
CA CYS A 332 -0.97 -30.55 27.48
C CYS A 332 -1.83 -31.72 27.03
N ARG A 333 -2.48 -31.64 25.89
CA ARG A 333 -3.29 -32.74 25.32
C ARG A 333 -2.45 -33.98 25.00
N GLU A 334 -1.27 -33.75 24.38
CA GLU A 334 -0.34 -34.83 24.02
C GLU A 334 0.26 -35.55 25.24
N ASN A 335 0.39 -34.87 26.37
CA ASN A 335 0.94 -35.40 27.61
C ASN A 335 -0.13 -35.70 28.69
N ASP A 336 -1.41 -35.70 28.33
CA ASP A 336 -2.53 -35.99 29.26
C ASP A 336 -2.52 -35.09 30.51
N ILE A 337 -2.26 -33.77 30.33
CA ILE A 337 -2.37 -32.75 31.37
C ILE A 337 -3.81 -32.20 31.37
N PRO A 338 -4.45 -31.98 32.53
CA PRO A 338 -5.80 -31.41 32.61
C PRO A 338 -5.90 -29.97 32.09
N PHE A 339 -7.12 -29.46 32.05
CA PHE A 339 -7.40 -28.11 31.58
C PHE A 339 -8.06 -27.31 32.71
N VAL A 340 -7.58 -26.09 32.98
CA VAL A 340 -8.22 -25.11 33.86
C VAL A 340 -8.22 -23.73 33.18
N ASN A 341 -9.25 -22.96 33.53
CA ASN A 341 -9.36 -21.57 33.07
C ASN A 341 -9.85 -20.68 34.22
N PHE A 342 -9.00 -19.80 34.72
CA PHE A 342 -9.31 -18.86 35.80
C PHE A 342 -9.51 -17.41 35.29
N VAL A 343 -9.84 -17.25 34.03
CA VAL A 343 -10.16 -15.95 33.42
C VAL A 343 -11.52 -16.05 32.74
N ASP A 344 -12.38 -15.09 32.97
CA ASP A 344 -13.70 -15.01 32.35
C ASP A 344 -13.66 -14.42 30.91
N THR A 345 -14.81 -14.36 30.26
CA THR A 345 -14.95 -13.82 28.90
C THR A 345 -14.72 -12.33 28.79
N GLN A 346 -14.67 -11.61 29.91
CA GLN A 346 -14.31 -10.17 29.96
C GLN A 346 -12.81 -9.97 30.18
N GLY A 347 -12.04 -11.07 30.26
CA GLY A 347 -10.61 -11.03 30.52
C GLY A 347 -10.28 -10.75 31.98
N CYS A 348 -11.20 -10.99 32.91
CA CYS A 348 -11.01 -10.78 34.34
C CYS A 348 -10.79 -12.10 35.08
N MET A 349 -10.01 -12.03 36.13
CA MET A 349 -9.77 -13.18 37.01
C MET A 349 -11.07 -13.67 37.66
N THR A 350 -11.31 -14.97 37.70
CA THR A 350 -12.53 -15.57 38.28
C THR A 350 -12.50 -15.55 39.81
N ALA A 351 -13.66 -15.88 40.41
CA ALA A 351 -13.83 -15.99 41.86
C ALA A 351 -13.01 -17.12 42.50
N ASP A 352 -12.50 -18.07 41.72
CA ASP A 352 -11.60 -19.12 42.18
C ASP A 352 -10.21 -18.62 42.57
N THR A 353 -9.85 -17.42 42.17
CA THR A 353 -8.54 -16.82 42.44
C THR A 353 -8.57 -15.82 43.59
N LYS A 354 -7.42 -15.31 44.00
CA LYS A 354 -7.29 -14.23 45.01
C LYS A 354 -7.74 -12.86 44.50
N TRP A 355 -7.95 -12.71 43.18
CA TRP A 355 -8.13 -11.40 42.50
C TRP A 355 -9.40 -11.37 41.63
N PRO A 356 -10.58 -11.74 42.15
CA PRO A 356 -11.80 -11.80 41.36
C PRO A 356 -12.17 -10.45 40.74
N GLY A 357 -12.53 -10.47 39.45
CA GLY A 357 -12.96 -9.27 38.73
C GLY A 357 -11.81 -8.33 38.27
N VAL A 358 -10.54 -8.65 38.60
CA VAL A 358 -9.40 -7.85 38.14
C VAL A 358 -9.04 -8.25 36.71
N PHE A 359 -8.89 -7.26 35.83
CA PHE A 359 -8.45 -7.48 34.45
C PHE A 359 -7.03 -8.07 34.42
N VAL A 360 -6.78 -9.03 33.54
CA VAL A 360 -5.55 -9.83 33.54
C VAL A 360 -4.26 -9.00 33.48
N LYS A 361 -4.22 -7.93 32.71
CA LYS A 361 -3.02 -7.06 32.64
C LYS A 361 -2.77 -6.28 33.94
N ASP A 362 -3.80 -5.98 34.69
CA ASP A 362 -3.69 -5.37 36.02
C ASP A 362 -3.33 -6.43 37.08
N ALA A 363 -3.74 -7.70 36.86
CA ALA A 363 -3.42 -8.83 37.70
C ALA A 363 -1.93 -9.19 37.69
N ASP A 364 -1.18 -8.88 36.62
CA ASP A 364 0.27 -9.12 36.52
C ASP A 364 1.01 -8.62 37.76
N LYS A 365 0.75 -7.38 38.17
CA LYS A 365 1.39 -6.78 39.33
C LYS A 365 1.02 -7.51 40.63
N LEU A 366 -0.24 -7.86 40.79
CA LEU A 366 -0.74 -8.52 42.02
C LEU A 366 -0.20 -9.96 42.15
N VAL A 367 -0.08 -10.67 41.03
CA VAL A 367 0.52 -12.01 40.99
C VAL A 367 1.99 -11.95 41.35
N LEU A 368 2.74 -11.00 40.80
CA LEU A 368 4.16 -10.82 41.12
C LEU A 368 4.39 -10.40 42.58
N GLU A 369 3.53 -9.56 43.14
CA GLU A 369 3.59 -9.15 44.56
C GLU A 369 3.36 -10.37 45.47
N ASP A 370 2.35 -11.21 45.22
CA ASP A 370 2.09 -12.46 45.97
C ASP A 370 3.27 -13.44 45.90
N LEU A 371 3.83 -13.63 44.70
CA LEU A 371 4.99 -14.51 44.53
C LEU A 371 6.24 -13.99 45.26
N LYS A 372 6.43 -12.67 45.28
CA LYS A 372 7.53 -12.02 46.01
C LYS A 372 7.38 -12.22 47.51
N GLU A 373 6.19 -12.01 48.05
CA GLU A 373 5.91 -12.22 49.47
C GLU A 373 6.17 -13.67 49.90
N ARG A 374 5.85 -14.65 49.07
CA ARG A 374 6.09 -16.04 49.28
C ARG A 374 7.53 -16.51 48.98
N GLY A 375 8.40 -15.61 48.50
CA GLY A 375 9.80 -15.91 48.15
C GLY A 375 9.94 -16.77 46.88
N LEU A 376 8.92 -16.83 46.01
CA LEU A 376 8.88 -17.62 44.79
C LEU A 376 9.17 -16.80 43.52
N LEU A 377 9.25 -15.49 43.63
CA LEU A 377 9.71 -14.59 42.55
C LEU A 377 11.24 -14.47 42.61
N PHE A 378 11.94 -15.02 41.62
CA PHE A 378 13.38 -14.90 41.52
C PHE A 378 13.78 -13.51 41.02
N ALA A 379 13.20 -13.05 39.91
CA ALA A 379 13.43 -11.71 39.34
C ALA A 379 12.24 -11.24 38.52
N ALA A 380 12.04 -9.93 38.50
CA ALA A 380 11.10 -9.24 37.61
C ALA A 380 11.90 -8.27 36.76
N VAL A 381 11.87 -8.42 35.44
CA VAL A 381 12.75 -7.71 34.51
C VAL A 381 11.92 -7.02 33.45
N PRO A 382 12.19 -5.73 33.13
CA PRO A 382 11.55 -5.09 31.98
C PRO A 382 11.87 -5.83 30.68
N PHE A 383 10.84 -6.13 29.90
CA PHE A 383 10.94 -6.83 28.63
C PHE A 383 10.18 -6.06 27.54
N THR A 384 10.87 -5.82 26.43
CA THR A 384 10.28 -5.11 25.28
C THR A 384 10.03 -6.12 24.18
N HIS A 385 8.78 -6.22 23.74
CA HIS A 385 8.39 -7.16 22.72
C HIS A 385 7.18 -6.67 21.92
N ASP A 386 6.89 -7.32 20.80
CA ASP A 386 5.68 -7.07 20.03
C ASP A 386 4.51 -7.86 20.65
N TYR A 387 3.41 -7.16 20.94
CA TYR A 387 2.20 -7.72 21.52
C TYR A 387 0.98 -7.39 20.67
N PRO A 388 0.04 -8.33 20.43
CA PRO A 388 -1.14 -8.08 19.62
C PRO A 388 -2.24 -7.33 20.39
N PHE A 389 -2.79 -6.30 19.74
CA PHE A 389 -3.95 -5.54 20.19
C PHE A 389 -5.11 -5.73 19.21
N CYS A 390 -6.32 -5.54 19.68
CA CYS A 390 -7.48 -5.52 18.80
C CYS A 390 -7.34 -4.37 17.79
N TRP A 391 -7.38 -4.69 16.51
CA TRP A 391 -7.20 -3.74 15.42
C TRP A 391 -8.25 -2.61 15.43
N ARG A 392 -9.37 -2.80 16.13
CA ARG A 392 -10.47 -1.83 16.23
C ARG A 392 -10.56 -1.07 17.55
N CYS A 393 -10.64 -1.78 18.68
CA CYS A 393 -10.83 -1.14 19.99
C CYS A 393 -9.53 -0.90 20.75
N ASN A 394 -8.43 -1.40 20.22
CA ASN A 394 -7.10 -1.22 20.79
C ASN A 394 -6.89 -1.87 22.17
N THR A 395 -7.74 -2.83 22.55
CA THR A 395 -7.59 -3.62 23.76
C THR A 395 -6.53 -4.71 23.54
N PRO A 396 -5.67 -5.01 24.52
CA PRO A 396 -4.76 -6.15 24.44
C PRO A 396 -5.52 -7.44 24.18
N LEU A 397 -5.06 -8.25 23.22
CA LEU A 397 -5.68 -9.55 22.93
C LEU A 397 -5.23 -10.61 23.94
N LEU A 398 -6.09 -11.56 24.19
CA LEU A 398 -5.79 -12.76 24.96
C LEU A 398 -5.88 -13.98 24.05
N TYR A 399 -5.01 -14.96 24.24
CA TYR A 399 -5.26 -16.29 23.70
C TYR A 399 -6.26 -16.96 24.61
N TYR A 400 -7.43 -17.35 24.09
CA TYR A 400 -8.57 -17.78 24.90
C TYR A 400 -9.32 -18.96 24.28
N PRO A 401 -9.77 -19.96 25.07
CA PRO A 401 -10.49 -21.11 24.57
C PRO A 401 -11.91 -20.70 24.10
N ARG A 402 -12.15 -20.80 22.81
CA ARG A 402 -13.48 -20.55 22.23
C ARG A 402 -13.84 -21.56 21.15
N PRO A 403 -15.07 -22.05 21.12
CA PRO A 403 -15.59 -22.72 19.95
C PRO A 403 -15.75 -21.68 18.83
N THR A 404 -15.09 -21.90 17.70
CA THR A 404 -15.12 -20.99 16.57
C THR A 404 -15.26 -21.79 15.29
N TRP A 405 -16.06 -21.31 14.33
CA TRP A 405 -16.14 -21.89 13.00
C TRP A 405 -14.94 -21.46 12.19
N TYR A 406 -14.27 -22.42 11.58
CA TYR A 406 -13.06 -22.24 10.79
C TYR A 406 -13.25 -22.69 9.36
N ILE A 407 -12.64 -21.95 8.43
CA ILE A 407 -12.38 -22.44 7.08
C ILE A 407 -10.96 -23.00 7.05
N LYS A 408 -10.81 -24.24 6.57
CA LYS A 408 -9.54 -24.98 6.54
C LYS A 408 -8.64 -24.48 5.41
N MET A 409 -8.05 -23.29 5.58
CA MET A 409 -7.19 -22.65 4.58
C MET A 409 -5.90 -23.42 4.33
N THR A 410 -5.40 -24.13 5.36
CA THR A 410 -4.22 -24.99 5.26
C THR A 410 -4.37 -26.11 4.23
N ALA A 411 -5.60 -26.54 3.93
CA ALA A 411 -5.88 -27.57 2.93
C ALA A 411 -5.74 -27.05 1.47
N VAL A 412 -5.82 -25.75 1.25
CA VAL A 412 -5.72 -25.10 -0.07
C VAL A 412 -4.48 -24.21 -0.20
N ARG A 413 -3.51 -24.36 0.70
CA ARG A 413 -2.29 -23.54 0.74
C ARG A 413 -1.52 -23.56 -0.59
N ASP A 414 -1.32 -24.72 -1.16
CA ASP A 414 -0.53 -24.88 -2.39
C ASP A 414 -1.23 -24.18 -3.58
N GLN A 415 -2.57 -24.25 -3.66
CA GLN A 415 -3.37 -23.52 -4.64
C GLN A 415 -3.30 -22.01 -4.44
N LEU A 416 -3.38 -21.54 -3.18
CA LEU A 416 -3.20 -20.11 -2.86
C LEU A 416 -1.86 -19.59 -3.36
N VAL A 417 -0.78 -20.28 -3.05
CA VAL A 417 0.58 -19.90 -3.50
C VAL A 417 0.68 -19.93 -5.04
N ALA A 418 0.11 -20.95 -5.69
CA ALA A 418 0.11 -21.06 -7.14
C ALA A 418 -0.69 -19.92 -7.79
N ASN A 419 -1.88 -19.60 -7.28
CA ASN A 419 -2.72 -18.51 -7.79
C ASN A 419 -2.05 -17.15 -7.60
N ASN A 420 -1.47 -16.86 -6.43
CA ASN A 420 -0.71 -15.63 -6.16
C ASN A 420 0.42 -15.40 -7.17
N ARG A 421 1.11 -16.45 -7.59
CA ARG A 421 2.20 -16.37 -8.58
C ARG A 421 1.74 -15.92 -9.96
N THR A 422 0.47 -16.10 -10.30
CA THR A 422 -0.11 -15.63 -11.58
C THR A 422 -0.40 -14.13 -11.60
N ILE A 423 -0.44 -13.47 -10.44
CA ILE A 423 -0.75 -12.06 -10.30
C ILE A 423 0.49 -11.20 -10.63
N ASN A 424 0.27 -10.15 -11.39
CA ASN A 424 1.25 -9.09 -11.60
C ASN A 424 1.15 -8.07 -10.44
N TRP A 425 2.01 -8.25 -9.45
CA TRP A 425 2.12 -7.34 -8.31
C TRP A 425 3.06 -6.18 -8.62
N LEU A 426 2.64 -4.96 -8.34
CA LEU A 426 3.47 -3.76 -8.41
C LEU A 426 3.56 -3.12 -7.01
N PRO A 427 4.73 -3.22 -6.33
CA PRO A 427 6.00 -3.79 -6.82
C PRO A 427 6.02 -5.32 -6.77
N ASP A 428 6.83 -5.92 -7.64
CA ASP A 428 6.92 -7.39 -7.81
C ASP A 428 7.37 -8.13 -6.52
N ASN A 429 8.13 -7.48 -5.65
CA ASN A 429 8.58 -8.07 -4.38
C ASN A 429 7.44 -8.41 -3.40
N ILE A 430 6.22 -7.91 -3.61
CA ILE A 430 5.03 -8.31 -2.85
C ILE A 430 4.69 -9.77 -3.09
N LYS A 431 4.85 -10.25 -4.32
CA LYS A 431 4.49 -11.59 -4.78
C LYS A 431 5.10 -12.71 -3.92
N GLU A 432 6.41 -12.76 -3.83
CA GLU A 432 7.12 -13.79 -3.06
C GLU A 432 7.41 -13.30 -1.62
N GLY A 433 7.42 -12.01 -1.38
CA GLY A 433 7.67 -11.39 -0.09
C GLY A 433 6.42 -11.34 0.78
N ARG A 434 5.85 -10.13 0.96
CA ARG A 434 4.80 -9.89 1.95
C ARG A 434 3.55 -10.74 1.74
N MET A 435 3.15 -10.99 0.51
CA MET A 435 1.98 -11.83 0.19
C MET A 435 2.39 -13.31 0.17
N GLY A 436 3.45 -13.68 -0.56
CA GLY A 436 3.91 -15.07 -0.69
C GLY A 436 4.21 -15.72 0.64
N VAL A 437 5.04 -15.10 1.48
CA VAL A 437 5.37 -15.61 2.83
C VAL A 437 4.11 -15.78 3.70
N TRP A 438 3.14 -14.89 3.57
CA TRP A 438 1.88 -15.01 4.30
C TRP A 438 1.08 -16.24 3.87
N LEU A 439 0.98 -16.49 2.57
CA LEU A 439 0.22 -17.62 2.03
C LEU A 439 0.91 -18.97 2.30
N GLU A 440 2.24 -19.00 2.25
CA GLU A 440 3.02 -20.20 2.62
C GLU A 440 2.82 -20.60 4.09
N ASN A 441 2.60 -19.63 4.97
CA ASN A 441 2.37 -19.81 6.39
C ASN A 441 0.89 -19.60 6.78
N VAL A 442 -0.02 -19.81 5.85
CA VAL A 442 -1.45 -19.57 6.09
C VAL A 442 -1.98 -20.45 7.22
N HIS A 443 -2.76 -19.84 8.11
CA HIS A 443 -3.52 -20.51 9.15
C HIS A 443 -4.99 -20.65 8.74
N ASP A 444 -5.68 -21.61 9.37
CA ASP A 444 -7.13 -21.76 9.17
C ASP A 444 -7.85 -20.46 9.59
N TRP A 445 -8.78 -20.04 8.76
CA TRP A 445 -9.49 -18.77 8.95
C TRP A 445 -10.61 -18.91 9.97
N GLY A 446 -10.44 -18.31 11.15
CA GLY A 446 -11.51 -18.19 12.15
C GLY A 446 -12.60 -17.26 11.64
N LEU A 447 -13.69 -17.85 11.13
CA LEU A 447 -14.72 -17.14 10.39
C LEU A 447 -15.78 -16.51 11.31
N SER A 448 -16.20 -17.20 12.36
CA SER A 448 -17.34 -16.77 13.19
C SER A 448 -16.99 -15.67 14.18
N ARG A 449 -17.92 -14.72 14.35
CA ARG A 449 -17.85 -13.63 15.32
C ARG A 449 -19.07 -13.69 16.25
N GLU A 450 -18.85 -13.71 17.55
CA GLU A 450 -19.91 -13.65 18.56
C GLU A 450 -20.43 -12.22 18.72
N ARG A 451 -20.93 -11.65 17.61
CA ARG A 451 -21.40 -10.27 17.52
C ARG A 451 -22.81 -10.23 16.88
N TYR A 452 -23.29 -9.04 16.56
CA TYR A 452 -24.69 -8.82 16.19
C TYR A 452 -24.88 -8.30 14.76
N TRP A 453 -24.11 -7.29 14.34
CA TRP A 453 -24.22 -6.64 13.04
C TRP A 453 -23.21 -7.23 12.05
N GLY A 454 -23.66 -8.11 11.22
CA GLY A 454 -22.90 -8.82 10.20
C GLY A 454 -23.74 -9.84 9.48
N THR A 455 -23.20 -10.41 8.42
CA THR A 455 -23.83 -11.53 7.73
C THR A 455 -23.98 -12.71 8.69
N PRO A 456 -25.21 -13.19 8.95
CA PRO A 456 -25.40 -14.32 9.85
C PRO A 456 -24.81 -15.61 9.28
N LEU A 457 -24.15 -16.37 10.11
CA LEU A 457 -23.63 -17.68 9.72
C LEU A 457 -24.78 -18.61 9.31
N PRO A 458 -24.80 -19.18 8.09
CA PRO A 458 -25.93 -19.95 7.60
C PRO A 458 -25.93 -21.41 8.11
N ILE A 459 -25.65 -21.58 9.39
CA ILE A 459 -25.46 -22.89 10.03
C ILE A 459 -26.58 -23.14 11.03
N TRP A 460 -27.29 -24.25 10.84
CA TRP A 460 -28.30 -24.77 11.77
C TRP A 460 -27.79 -26.04 12.44
N ARG A 461 -28.14 -26.23 13.71
CA ARG A 461 -27.70 -27.33 14.51
C ARG A 461 -28.84 -27.91 15.36
N CYS A 462 -28.96 -29.25 15.41
CA CYS A 462 -29.92 -29.93 16.30
C CYS A 462 -29.28 -30.35 17.62
N GLU A 463 -30.10 -30.81 18.54
CA GLU A 463 -29.66 -31.32 19.86
C GLU A 463 -28.73 -32.53 19.76
N GLU A 464 -28.87 -33.37 18.74
CA GLU A 464 -27.97 -34.48 18.48
C GLU A 464 -26.61 -34.09 17.89
N GLY A 465 -26.43 -32.79 17.63
CA GLY A 465 -25.19 -32.24 17.10
C GLY A 465 -25.04 -32.26 15.57
N HIS A 466 -26.04 -32.74 14.84
CA HIS A 466 -26.03 -32.64 13.37
C HIS A 466 -26.02 -31.17 12.91
N VAL A 467 -25.31 -30.92 11.82
CA VAL A 467 -25.10 -29.60 11.27
C VAL A 467 -25.64 -29.54 9.84
N HIS A 468 -26.38 -28.50 9.51
CA HIS A 468 -26.82 -28.22 8.15
C HIS A 468 -26.46 -26.77 7.77
N VAL A 469 -25.94 -26.56 6.58
CA VAL A 469 -25.60 -25.24 6.02
C VAL A 469 -26.58 -24.89 4.94
N ILE A 470 -27.29 -23.78 5.13
CA ILE A 470 -28.27 -23.24 4.16
C ILE A 470 -27.53 -22.40 3.13
N GLY A 471 -27.79 -22.61 1.84
CA GLY A 471 -27.15 -21.89 0.74
C GLY A 471 -28.04 -20.90 0.01
N SER A 472 -29.35 -20.83 0.34
CA SER A 472 -30.27 -19.87 -0.30
C SER A 472 -31.51 -19.61 0.54
N ARG A 473 -32.19 -18.50 0.27
CA ARG A 473 -33.51 -18.18 0.84
C ARG A 473 -34.57 -19.24 0.47
N GLN A 474 -34.48 -19.76 -0.74
CA GLN A 474 -35.40 -20.81 -1.19
C GLN A 474 -35.21 -22.09 -0.38
N GLU A 475 -33.99 -22.56 -0.17
CA GLU A 475 -33.69 -23.73 0.66
C GLU A 475 -34.16 -23.52 2.10
N LEU A 476 -33.93 -22.32 2.66
CA LEU A 476 -34.40 -21.99 4.01
C LEU A 476 -35.93 -22.12 4.11
N LYS A 477 -36.69 -21.62 3.13
CA LYS A 477 -38.16 -21.75 3.08
C LYS A 477 -38.62 -23.20 3.00
N GLU A 478 -37.96 -23.99 2.17
CA GLU A 478 -38.33 -25.41 1.97
C GLU A 478 -38.05 -26.26 3.21
N MET A 479 -37.03 -25.95 3.98
CA MET A 479 -36.65 -26.71 5.17
C MET A 479 -37.26 -26.18 6.48
N ALA A 480 -37.82 -24.99 6.48
CA ALA A 480 -38.37 -24.35 7.67
C ALA A 480 -39.55 -25.14 8.27
N ILE A 481 -39.67 -25.20 9.59
CA ILE A 481 -40.76 -25.83 10.34
C ILE A 481 -42.03 -24.94 10.35
N GLY A 482 -41.97 -23.73 9.90
CA GLY A 482 -43.09 -22.81 9.85
C GLY A 482 -43.03 -21.89 8.65
N PRO A 483 -44.04 -21.04 8.46
CA PRO A 483 -44.02 -20.12 7.33
C PRO A 483 -42.88 -19.13 7.44
N VAL A 484 -42.18 -18.88 6.34
CA VAL A 484 -41.15 -17.86 6.18
C VAL A 484 -41.65 -16.79 5.25
N ALA A 485 -41.60 -15.53 5.67
CA ALA A 485 -42.02 -14.40 4.86
C ALA A 485 -41.17 -14.27 3.59
N ASP A 486 -41.77 -13.80 2.50
CA ASP A 486 -41.07 -13.62 1.23
C ASP A 486 -39.99 -12.50 1.30
N ASP A 487 -40.22 -11.53 2.16
CA ASP A 487 -39.34 -10.38 2.44
C ASP A 487 -38.53 -10.55 3.74
N LEU A 488 -38.25 -11.79 4.15
CA LEU A 488 -37.44 -12.06 5.33
C LEU A 488 -36.11 -11.34 5.21
N GLU A 489 -35.84 -10.46 6.17
CA GLU A 489 -34.53 -9.85 6.37
C GLU A 489 -33.56 -10.89 6.96
N LEU A 490 -32.41 -11.11 6.32
CA LEU A 490 -31.47 -12.16 6.69
C LEU A 490 -30.60 -11.81 7.91
N HIS A 491 -30.77 -10.63 8.51
CA HIS A 491 -30.03 -10.25 9.72
C HIS A 491 -30.62 -10.86 11.01
N ARG A 492 -29.81 -10.82 12.06
CA ARG A 492 -30.26 -11.02 13.43
C ARG A 492 -31.19 -9.85 13.85
N PRO A 493 -32.21 -10.07 14.68
CA PRO A 493 -32.64 -11.37 15.24
C PRO A 493 -33.63 -12.14 14.32
N TYR A 494 -33.96 -11.59 13.12
CA TYR A 494 -35.06 -12.11 12.29
C TYR A 494 -34.80 -13.53 11.81
N VAL A 495 -33.61 -13.82 11.29
CA VAL A 495 -33.24 -15.16 10.83
C VAL A 495 -33.03 -16.15 11.97
N ASP A 496 -32.67 -15.68 13.18
CA ASP A 496 -32.49 -16.54 14.36
C ASP A 496 -33.78 -17.24 14.80
N ALA A 497 -34.94 -16.64 14.46
CA ALA A 497 -36.24 -17.20 14.80
C ALA A 497 -36.66 -18.39 13.93
N ILE A 498 -35.96 -18.63 12.81
CA ILE A 498 -36.30 -19.68 11.85
C ILE A 498 -35.68 -21.01 12.28
N GLN A 499 -36.54 -21.98 12.59
CA GLN A 499 -36.15 -23.36 12.79
C GLN A 499 -36.34 -24.18 11.51
N ILE A 500 -35.40 -25.10 11.26
CA ILE A 500 -35.50 -26.04 10.13
C ILE A 500 -35.57 -27.46 10.63
N LYS A 501 -36.05 -28.37 9.79
CA LYS A 501 -36.09 -29.78 10.09
C LYS A 501 -34.76 -30.43 9.78
N CYS A 502 -34.18 -31.11 10.77
CA CYS A 502 -32.93 -31.85 10.56
C CYS A 502 -33.11 -32.96 9.50
N PRO A 503 -32.29 -32.99 8.44
CA PRO A 503 -32.39 -34.02 7.40
C PRO A 503 -31.99 -35.39 7.88
N GLU A 504 -31.19 -35.49 8.98
CA GLU A 504 -30.67 -36.77 9.49
C GLU A 504 -31.60 -37.40 10.57
N CYS A 505 -32.05 -36.63 11.53
CA CYS A 505 -32.83 -37.15 12.67
C CYS A 505 -34.28 -36.61 12.74
N GLY A 506 -34.65 -35.67 11.89
CA GLY A 506 -35.99 -35.06 11.83
C GLY A 506 -36.32 -34.09 12.94
N LYS A 507 -35.43 -33.89 13.95
CA LYS A 507 -35.60 -32.94 15.05
C LYS A 507 -35.47 -31.49 14.57
N PRO A 508 -36.00 -30.49 15.30
CA PRO A 508 -35.75 -29.09 15.02
C PRO A 508 -34.27 -28.75 15.12
N MET A 509 -33.80 -27.94 14.20
CA MET A 509 -32.49 -27.30 14.23
C MET A 509 -32.64 -25.82 14.44
N THR A 510 -31.80 -25.23 15.25
CA THR A 510 -31.70 -23.80 15.49
C THR A 510 -30.41 -23.24 14.87
N ARG A 511 -30.44 -22.00 14.41
CA ARG A 511 -29.26 -21.33 13.85
C ARG A 511 -28.23 -21.05 14.95
N VAL A 512 -26.95 -21.23 14.66
CA VAL A 512 -25.87 -20.72 15.51
C VAL A 512 -25.89 -19.18 15.45
N THR A 513 -25.82 -18.52 16.62
CA THR A 513 -26.09 -17.07 16.72
C THR A 513 -24.95 -16.19 16.21
N ASP A 514 -23.84 -16.75 15.81
CA ASP A 514 -22.68 -16.02 15.29
C ASP A 514 -22.98 -15.33 13.95
N VAL A 515 -22.24 -14.27 13.68
CA VAL A 515 -22.13 -13.61 12.37
C VAL A 515 -20.75 -13.92 11.78
N ILE A 516 -20.55 -13.75 10.49
CA ILE A 516 -19.25 -13.95 9.85
C ILE A 516 -18.33 -12.74 10.00
N ASP A 517 -17.05 -12.99 9.81
CA ASP A 517 -16.01 -11.97 9.69
C ASP A 517 -16.33 -11.03 8.52
N CYS A 518 -16.39 -9.72 8.76
CA CYS A 518 -16.68 -8.71 7.72
C CYS A 518 -15.67 -8.70 6.56
N TRP A 519 -14.48 -9.24 6.77
CA TRP A 519 -13.51 -9.45 5.69
C TRP A 519 -13.97 -10.52 4.69
N TYR A 520 -14.83 -11.45 5.11
CA TYR A 520 -15.48 -12.37 4.18
C TYR A 520 -16.48 -11.64 3.29
N ASP A 521 -17.25 -10.69 3.85
CA ASP A 521 -18.19 -9.86 3.11
C ASP A 521 -17.45 -9.10 1.99
N SER A 522 -16.42 -8.34 2.31
CA SER A 522 -15.67 -7.57 1.31
C SER A 522 -14.91 -8.46 0.31
N GLY A 523 -14.43 -9.63 0.75
CA GLY A 523 -13.75 -10.62 -0.11
C GLY A 523 -14.69 -11.36 -1.06
N SER A 524 -16.00 -11.39 -0.77
CA SER A 524 -17.04 -12.03 -1.59
C SER A 524 -17.54 -11.14 -2.74
N MET A 525 -17.10 -9.87 -2.81
CA MET A 525 -17.64 -8.90 -3.77
C MET A 525 -17.54 -9.32 -5.24
N PRO A 526 -16.54 -10.08 -5.71
CA PRO A 526 -16.47 -10.44 -7.12
C PRO A 526 -17.74 -11.13 -7.67
N PHE A 527 -18.36 -11.96 -6.86
CA PHE A 527 -19.56 -12.69 -7.23
C PHE A 527 -20.84 -12.16 -6.54
N ALA A 528 -20.75 -11.76 -5.28
CA ALA A 528 -21.90 -11.32 -4.49
C ALA A 528 -22.52 -10.01 -4.99
N GLN A 529 -21.70 -9.10 -5.57
CA GLN A 529 -22.23 -7.87 -6.20
C GLN A 529 -23.20 -8.12 -7.37
N TRP A 530 -23.25 -9.34 -7.89
CA TRP A 530 -24.10 -9.76 -9.00
C TRP A 530 -25.24 -10.68 -8.56
N HIS A 531 -25.38 -10.95 -7.26
CA HIS A 531 -26.27 -11.98 -6.73
C HIS A 531 -26.01 -13.36 -7.36
N TYR A 532 -24.72 -13.65 -7.65
CA TYR A 532 -24.31 -14.94 -8.20
C TYR A 532 -24.44 -16.05 -7.14
N PRO A 533 -24.89 -17.27 -7.46
CA PRO A 533 -25.23 -17.77 -8.80
C PRO A 533 -26.71 -17.63 -9.19
N PHE A 534 -27.50 -16.93 -8.38
CA PHE A 534 -28.97 -16.85 -8.54
C PHE A 534 -29.37 -15.94 -9.71
N GLU A 535 -28.61 -14.86 -9.90
CA GLU A 535 -28.78 -13.87 -10.96
C GLU A 535 -27.45 -13.53 -11.62
N ASN A 536 -27.50 -12.87 -12.79
CA ASN A 536 -26.34 -12.24 -13.47
C ASN A 536 -25.10 -13.14 -13.63
N LYS A 537 -25.31 -14.45 -13.74
CA LYS A 537 -24.23 -15.43 -13.87
C LYS A 537 -23.33 -15.14 -15.07
N ASP A 538 -23.92 -14.78 -16.21
CA ASP A 538 -23.19 -14.44 -17.41
C ASP A 538 -22.35 -13.18 -17.29
N ILE A 539 -22.76 -12.20 -16.47
CA ILE A 539 -22.00 -10.99 -16.19
C ILE A 539 -20.78 -11.36 -15.35
N PHE A 540 -20.97 -12.12 -14.26
CA PHE A 540 -19.87 -12.58 -13.42
C PHE A 540 -18.83 -13.36 -14.22
N GLU A 541 -19.23 -14.38 -14.97
CA GLU A 541 -18.33 -15.24 -15.74
C GLU A 541 -17.52 -14.46 -16.79
N LYS A 542 -18.03 -13.34 -17.29
CA LYS A 542 -17.38 -12.47 -18.26
C LYS A 542 -16.49 -11.39 -17.64
N ARG A 543 -16.70 -11.05 -16.37
CA ARG A 543 -16.01 -9.95 -15.65
C ARG A 543 -15.05 -10.43 -14.59
N PHE A 544 -14.93 -11.74 -14.40
CA PHE A 544 -14.05 -12.34 -13.41
C PHE A 544 -12.96 -13.20 -14.06
N PRO A 545 -11.67 -13.05 -13.67
CA PRO A 545 -11.13 -12.15 -12.64
C PRO A 545 -11.11 -10.68 -13.07
N ALA A 546 -10.85 -9.76 -12.12
CA ALA A 546 -10.60 -8.37 -12.46
C ALA A 546 -9.27 -8.20 -13.19
N ASN A 547 -9.22 -7.29 -14.18
CA ASN A 547 -7.97 -6.94 -14.84
C ASN A 547 -7.07 -6.08 -13.93
N PHE A 548 -7.69 -5.27 -13.05
CA PHE A 548 -6.95 -4.34 -12.23
C PHE A 548 -7.65 -4.08 -10.89
N ILE A 549 -6.85 -4.02 -9.82
CA ILE A 549 -7.21 -3.47 -8.51
C ILE A 549 -6.06 -2.63 -7.95
N SER A 550 -6.35 -1.76 -6.99
CA SER A 550 -5.32 -1.01 -6.27
C SER A 550 -5.83 -0.55 -4.92
N GLU A 551 -5.09 -0.86 -3.86
CA GLU A 551 -5.30 -0.38 -2.49
C GLU A 551 -3.96 -0.27 -1.76
N ALA A 552 -3.98 0.23 -0.51
CA ALA A 552 -2.76 0.39 0.29
C ALA A 552 -2.18 -0.95 0.77
N ILE A 553 -0.91 -0.94 1.15
CA ILE A 553 -0.12 -2.14 1.51
C ILE A 553 -0.68 -2.94 2.69
N ASP A 554 -1.41 -2.30 3.60
CA ASP A 554 -2.08 -3.00 4.71
C ASP A 554 -3.12 -4.02 4.21
N GLN A 555 -3.68 -3.85 3.01
CA GLN A 555 -4.63 -4.75 2.40
C GLN A 555 -4.04 -6.11 2.01
N THR A 556 -2.73 -6.29 2.07
CA THR A 556 -2.09 -7.63 2.04
C THR A 556 -2.45 -8.50 3.26
N ARG A 557 -2.98 -7.88 4.33
CA ARG A 557 -3.54 -8.51 5.52
C ARG A 557 -5.03 -8.16 5.69
N GLY A 558 -5.71 -7.86 4.60
CA GLY A 558 -7.11 -7.47 4.52
C GLY A 558 -7.70 -7.93 3.21
N TRP A 559 -8.18 -6.99 2.40
CA TRP A 559 -8.96 -7.26 1.21
C TRP A 559 -8.25 -8.09 0.14
N PHE A 560 -6.95 -7.85 -0.13
CA PHE A 560 -6.21 -8.66 -1.11
C PHE A 560 -6.16 -10.13 -0.72
N TYR A 561 -5.87 -10.41 0.56
CA TYR A 561 -5.84 -11.78 1.08
C TYR A 561 -7.22 -12.44 1.00
N THR A 562 -8.27 -11.75 1.44
CA THR A 562 -9.61 -12.35 1.48
C THR A 562 -10.21 -12.58 0.11
N LEU A 563 -9.95 -11.68 -0.86
CA LEU A 563 -10.27 -11.92 -2.28
C LEU A 563 -9.61 -13.20 -2.80
N GLU A 564 -8.31 -13.36 -2.54
CA GLU A 564 -7.55 -14.51 -3.03
C GLU A 564 -7.96 -15.80 -2.33
N ALA A 565 -8.21 -15.75 -1.02
CA ALA A 565 -8.68 -16.88 -0.23
C ALA A 565 -10.03 -17.41 -0.74
N ILE A 566 -11.02 -16.54 -0.88
CA ILE A 566 -12.37 -16.92 -1.33
C ILE A 566 -12.35 -17.36 -2.79
N SER A 567 -11.61 -16.66 -3.65
CA SER A 567 -11.47 -17.04 -5.06
C SER A 567 -10.83 -18.41 -5.23
N THR A 568 -9.79 -18.71 -4.47
CA THR A 568 -9.14 -20.03 -4.48
C THR A 568 -10.09 -21.12 -3.96
N LEU A 569 -10.80 -20.87 -2.87
CA LEU A 569 -11.74 -21.83 -2.29
C LEU A 569 -12.89 -22.19 -3.25
N LEU A 570 -13.40 -21.23 -3.99
CA LEU A 570 -14.60 -21.42 -4.84
C LEU A 570 -14.27 -21.73 -6.30
N PHE A 571 -13.27 -21.07 -6.87
CA PHE A 571 -13.00 -21.05 -8.31
C PHE A 571 -11.62 -21.54 -8.69
N ASP A 572 -10.73 -21.79 -7.73
CA ASP A 572 -9.34 -22.21 -7.90
C ASP A 572 -8.54 -21.34 -8.88
N ARG A 573 -8.68 -20.03 -8.76
CA ARG A 573 -7.97 -19.04 -9.58
C ARG A 573 -7.78 -17.73 -8.84
N ALA A 574 -6.81 -16.92 -9.31
CA ALA A 574 -6.58 -15.58 -8.80
C ALA A 574 -7.80 -14.68 -9.04
N PRO A 575 -8.16 -13.80 -8.10
CA PRO A 575 -9.33 -12.90 -8.23
C PRO A 575 -9.07 -11.69 -9.11
N PHE A 576 -7.81 -11.36 -9.39
CA PHE A 576 -7.37 -10.23 -10.22
C PHE A 576 -6.05 -10.56 -10.89
N GLU A 577 -5.76 -9.85 -11.99
CA GLU A 577 -4.56 -10.04 -12.81
C GLU A 577 -3.43 -9.08 -12.42
N ASN A 578 -3.76 -7.81 -12.17
CA ASN A 578 -2.79 -6.76 -11.87
C ASN A 578 -3.19 -6.00 -10.59
N CYS A 579 -2.22 -5.72 -9.74
CA CYS A 579 -2.44 -4.98 -8.49
C CYS A 579 -1.31 -3.97 -8.26
N ILE A 580 -1.67 -2.68 -8.18
CA ILE A 580 -0.78 -1.65 -7.63
C ILE A 580 -1.00 -1.60 -6.12
N VAL A 581 0.03 -1.92 -5.35
CA VAL A 581 0.03 -1.87 -3.88
C VAL A 581 0.62 -0.55 -3.45
N MET A 582 -0.21 0.35 -2.95
CA MET A 582 0.23 1.71 -2.60
C MET A 582 0.93 1.78 -1.24
N GLY A 583 1.90 2.68 -1.13
CA GLY A 583 2.51 3.09 0.13
C GLY A 583 1.54 3.89 1.00
N HIS A 584 1.99 4.29 2.19
CA HIS A 584 1.21 5.16 3.06
C HIS A 584 1.54 6.63 2.82
N VAL A 585 0.53 7.50 2.88
CA VAL A 585 0.76 8.95 2.93
C VAL A 585 1.28 9.33 4.31
N GLN A 586 2.42 10.01 4.32
CA GLN A 586 3.12 10.49 5.50
C GLN A 586 3.08 12.03 5.56
N ASP A 587 3.33 12.60 6.74
CA ASP A 587 3.51 14.05 6.87
C ASP A 587 4.84 14.50 6.20
N ALA A 588 5.08 15.82 6.18
CA ALA A 588 6.27 16.40 5.56
C ALA A 588 7.59 15.87 6.17
N GLU A 589 7.57 15.47 7.44
CA GLU A 589 8.71 14.89 8.16
C GLU A 589 8.87 13.37 7.94
N GLY A 590 7.95 12.74 7.19
CA GLY A 590 7.99 11.32 6.92
C GLY A 590 7.42 10.44 8.05
N ARG A 591 6.60 11.01 8.93
CA ARG A 591 5.93 10.28 10.01
C ARG A 591 4.54 9.82 9.56
N LYS A 592 4.10 8.68 10.07
CA LYS A 592 2.72 8.20 9.84
C LYS A 592 1.71 9.23 10.38
N MET A 593 0.75 9.60 9.55
CA MET A 593 -0.35 10.48 9.99
C MET A 593 -1.24 9.76 11.01
N SER A 594 -1.54 10.42 12.11
CA SER A 594 -2.47 9.92 13.12
C SER A 594 -3.18 11.05 13.85
N LYS A 595 -4.41 10.80 14.31
CA LYS A 595 -5.19 11.76 15.08
C LYS A 595 -4.50 12.13 16.41
N HIS A 596 -3.75 11.20 17.00
CA HIS A 596 -3.01 11.44 18.24
C HIS A 596 -1.84 12.40 18.06
N LEU A 597 -1.18 12.39 16.91
CA LEU A 597 -0.08 13.30 16.59
C LEU A 597 -0.59 14.66 16.07
N GLY A 598 -1.87 14.78 15.75
CA GLY A 598 -2.45 16.00 15.18
C GLY A 598 -1.90 16.38 13.80
N ASN A 599 -1.25 15.44 13.10
CA ASN A 599 -0.59 15.64 11.81
C ASN A 599 -1.42 15.14 10.61
N VAL A 600 -2.70 14.87 10.81
CA VAL A 600 -3.62 14.46 9.74
C VAL A 600 -3.99 15.66 8.89
N VAL A 601 -3.73 15.58 7.58
CA VAL A 601 -4.15 16.61 6.62
C VAL A 601 -5.63 16.43 6.29
N ASP A 602 -6.40 17.51 6.44
CA ASP A 602 -7.78 17.56 5.96
C ASP A 602 -7.79 17.62 4.43
N PRO A 603 -8.41 16.66 3.73
CA PRO A 603 -8.51 16.65 2.29
C PRO A 603 -9.04 17.96 1.68
N TRP A 604 -10.07 18.52 2.30
CA TRP A 604 -10.73 19.74 1.80
C TRP A 604 -9.82 20.96 1.83
N SER A 605 -8.94 21.07 2.83
CA SER A 605 -7.98 22.19 2.92
C SER A 605 -7.06 22.26 1.69
N VAL A 606 -6.71 21.12 1.12
CA VAL A 606 -5.84 21.02 -0.06
C VAL A 606 -6.64 21.16 -1.35
N LEU A 607 -7.79 20.49 -1.45
CA LEU A 607 -8.66 20.55 -2.64
C LEU A 607 -9.21 21.97 -2.88
N ASP A 608 -9.52 22.71 -1.82
CA ASP A 608 -10.01 24.09 -1.93
C ASP A 608 -8.89 25.13 -2.15
N LYS A 609 -7.64 24.77 -1.93
CA LYS A 609 -6.48 25.65 -2.11
C LYS A 609 -5.73 25.42 -3.41
N GLN A 610 -5.33 24.17 -3.68
CA GLN A 610 -4.54 23.82 -4.86
C GLN A 610 -5.37 23.23 -6.00
N GLY A 611 -6.48 22.59 -5.68
CA GLY A 611 -7.34 21.90 -6.63
C GLY A 611 -7.07 20.40 -6.75
N ALA A 612 -8.01 19.71 -7.36
CA ALA A 612 -7.97 18.25 -7.52
C ALA A 612 -6.87 17.81 -8.50
N ASP A 613 -6.75 18.46 -9.65
CA ASP A 613 -5.73 18.11 -10.65
C ASP A 613 -4.31 18.27 -10.10
N ALA A 614 -4.05 19.29 -9.27
CA ALA A 614 -2.74 19.50 -8.65
C ALA A 614 -2.40 18.36 -7.65
N VAL A 615 -3.38 17.92 -6.86
CA VAL A 615 -3.21 16.84 -5.90
C VAL A 615 -3.03 15.49 -6.62
N ARG A 616 -3.83 15.23 -7.65
CA ARG A 616 -3.69 14.03 -8.50
C ARG A 616 -2.30 13.99 -9.14
N TRP A 617 -1.86 15.10 -9.75
CA TRP A 617 -0.55 15.21 -10.38
C TRP A 617 0.59 14.97 -9.38
N TYR A 618 0.47 15.49 -8.16
CA TYR A 618 1.43 15.23 -7.10
C TYR A 618 1.58 13.71 -6.85
N PHE A 619 0.47 12.98 -6.65
CA PHE A 619 0.53 11.54 -6.39
C PHE A 619 1.08 10.70 -7.55
N TYR A 620 1.00 11.21 -8.78
CA TYR A 620 1.59 10.53 -9.94
C TYR A 620 3.09 10.80 -10.11
N THR A 621 3.61 11.89 -9.57
CA THR A 621 4.97 12.38 -9.85
C THR A 621 5.91 12.36 -8.65
N ALA A 622 5.40 12.37 -7.42
CA ALA A 622 6.22 12.50 -6.22
C ALA A 622 7.13 11.28 -5.99
N SER A 623 6.61 10.07 -6.21
CA SER A 623 7.35 8.81 -6.07
C SER A 623 6.62 7.69 -6.80
N ALA A 624 7.23 6.51 -6.86
CA ALA A 624 6.49 5.31 -7.28
C ALA A 624 5.33 5.05 -6.31
N PRO A 625 4.15 4.62 -6.79
CA PRO A 625 2.94 4.49 -5.97
C PRO A 625 3.09 3.62 -4.71
N TRP A 626 3.98 2.64 -4.75
CA TRP A 626 4.26 1.71 -3.65
C TRP A 626 5.23 2.24 -2.58
N LEU A 627 5.84 3.40 -2.81
CA LEU A 627 6.69 4.06 -1.82
C LEU A 627 5.85 5.01 -0.96
N PRO A 628 6.24 5.20 0.32
CA PRO A 628 5.57 6.20 1.15
C PRO A 628 5.69 7.59 0.56
N SER A 629 4.56 8.31 0.46
CA SER A 629 4.48 9.68 -0.07
C SER A 629 4.56 10.69 1.07
N ARG A 630 5.53 11.62 1.03
CA ARG A 630 5.63 12.74 1.98
C ARG A 630 4.78 13.89 1.48
N PHE A 631 3.61 14.06 2.04
CA PHE A 631 2.63 15.05 1.61
C PHE A 631 2.86 16.41 2.26
N SER A 632 2.99 17.44 1.44
CA SER A 632 2.98 18.84 1.88
C SER A 632 2.38 19.77 0.83
N ASP A 633 1.85 20.91 1.28
CA ASP A 633 1.34 21.96 0.41
C ASP A 633 2.39 22.45 -0.60
N GLU A 634 3.64 22.57 -0.17
CA GLU A 634 4.76 23.04 -0.99
C GLU A 634 5.06 22.08 -2.14
N ALA A 635 5.03 20.78 -1.88
CA ALA A 635 5.28 19.76 -2.90
C ALA A 635 4.17 19.74 -3.95
N VAL A 636 2.90 19.87 -3.54
CA VAL A 636 1.77 20.00 -4.45
C VAL A 636 1.89 21.27 -5.31
N ASN A 637 2.22 22.41 -4.69
CA ASN A 637 2.41 23.68 -5.39
C ASN A 637 3.56 23.61 -6.41
N GLU A 638 4.64 22.91 -6.10
CA GLU A 638 5.77 22.76 -7.02
C GLU A 638 5.36 21.97 -8.27
N GLY A 639 4.65 20.85 -8.11
CA GLY A 639 4.11 20.08 -9.23
C GLY A 639 3.14 20.91 -10.09
N GLN A 640 2.22 21.64 -9.44
CA GLN A 640 1.30 22.55 -10.11
C GLN A 640 2.02 23.60 -10.92
N ARG A 641 3.05 24.26 -10.36
CA ARG A 641 3.82 25.31 -11.02
C ARG A 641 4.60 24.77 -12.21
N LYS A 642 5.30 23.66 -12.06
CA LYS A 642 6.16 23.10 -13.13
C LYS A 642 5.36 22.59 -14.33
N PHE A 643 4.22 22.00 -14.10
CA PHE A 643 3.41 21.36 -15.14
C PHE A 643 2.18 22.19 -15.50
N MET A 644 1.20 22.32 -14.59
CA MET A 644 -0.10 22.91 -14.91
C MET A 644 0.01 24.39 -15.30
N SER A 645 0.78 25.19 -14.53
CA SER A 645 0.94 26.61 -14.84
C SER A 645 1.69 26.83 -16.14
N THR A 646 2.67 25.98 -16.45
CA THR A 646 3.42 26.03 -17.71
C THR A 646 2.52 25.74 -18.91
N LEU A 647 1.71 24.67 -18.83
CA LEU A 647 0.75 24.34 -19.89
C LEU A 647 -0.35 25.41 -20.01
N GLN A 648 -0.87 25.93 -18.88
CA GLN A 648 -1.87 27.01 -18.88
C GLN A 648 -1.38 28.27 -19.58
N ASN A 649 -0.13 28.66 -19.34
CA ASN A 649 0.46 29.82 -20.01
C ASN A 649 0.63 29.60 -21.53
N THR A 650 1.03 28.41 -21.93
CA THR A 650 1.16 28.03 -23.35
C THR A 650 -0.21 28.02 -24.05
N TYR A 651 -1.22 27.48 -23.39
CA TYR A 651 -2.60 27.48 -23.86
C TYR A 651 -3.14 28.93 -23.96
N ALA A 652 -2.92 29.76 -22.94
CA ALA A 652 -3.33 31.16 -22.95
C ALA A 652 -2.63 31.97 -24.06
N PHE A 653 -1.34 31.71 -24.29
CA PHE A 653 -0.57 32.30 -25.40
C PHE A 653 -1.20 31.96 -26.75
N PHE A 654 -1.49 30.70 -27.01
CA PHE A 654 -2.15 30.28 -28.25
C PHE A 654 -3.49 31.00 -28.44
N VAL A 655 -4.38 30.94 -27.43
CA VAL A 655 -5.71 31.56 -27.53
C VAL A 655 -5.65 33.07 -27.75
N LEU A 656 -4.69 33.74 -27.10
CA LEU A 656 -4.52 35.17 -27.26
C LEU A 656 -4.25 35.55 -28.75
N TYR A 657 -3.26 34.91 -29.35
CA TYR A 657 -2.84 35.22 -30.70
C TYR A 657 -3.79 34.65 -31.75
N ALA A 658 -4.38 33.47 -31.52
CA ALA A 658 -5.41 32.90 -32.38
C ALA A 658 -6.65 33.81 -32.48
N ASN A 659 -7.05 34.45 -31.37
CA ASN A 659 -8.14 35.42 -31.38
C ASN A 659 -7.78 36.73 -32.06
N ILE A 660 -6.53 37.21 -31.92
CA ILE A 660 -6.05 38.43 -32.61
C ILE A 660 -6.08 38.26 -34.14
N ASP A 661 -5.62 37.10 -34.60
CA ASP A 661 -5.50 36.79 -36.04
C ASP A 661 -6.76 36.13 -36.63
N ASN A 662 -7.80 35.90 -35.81
CA ASN A 662 -9.03 35.14 -36.14
C ASN A 662 -8.74 33.76 -36.75
N PHE A 663 -7.78 33.05 -36.16
CA PHE A 663 -7.40 31.71 -36.62
C PHE A 663 -8.51 30.70 -36.39
N ASP A 664 -8.98 30.04 -37.47
CA ASP A 664 -9.87 28.91 -37.45
C ASP A 664 -9.17 27.66 -38.02
N PRO A 665 -8.97 26.62 -37.25
CA PRO A 665 -8.26 25.41 -37.72
C PRO A 665 -8.93 24.73 -38.90
N LYS A 666 -10.23 24.97 -39.16
CA LYS A 666 -10.93 24.43 -40.33
C LYS A 666 -10.44 25.01 -41.66
N ASP A 667 -9.97 26.25 -41.65
CA ASP A 667 -9.46 26.93 -42.83
C ASP A 667 -7.99 26.58 -43.12
N HIS A 668 -7.30 25.96 -42.15
CA HIS A 668 -5.85 25.70 -42.18
C HIS A 668 -5.55 24.21 -41.89
N PRO A 669 -5.80 23.30 -42.84
CA PRO A 669 -5.52 21.89 -42.62
C PRO A 669 -4.02 21.58 -42.58
N MET A 670 -3.63 20.67 -41.64
CA MET A 670 -2.23 20.34 -41.35
C MET A 670 -1.43 19.83 -42.56
N ASP A 671 -2.07 19.11 -43.46
CA ASP A 671 -1.48 18.54 -44.68
C ASP A 671 -1.15 19.55 -45.77
N LYS A 672 -1.58 20.80 -45.62
CA LYS A 672 -1.32 21.90 -46.57
C LYS A 672 -0.29 22.94 -46.10
N VAL A 673 0.19 22.81 -44.89
CA VAL A 673 1.17 23.76 -44.35
C VAL A 673 2.61 23.27 -44.51
N SER A 674 3.55 24.22 -44.76
CA SER A 674 4.97 23.89 -44.87
C SER A 674 5.65 23.98 -43.51
N LEU A 675 5.91 22.80 -42.88
CA LEU A 675 6.47 22.70 -41.54
C LEU A 675 7.95 23.08 -41.51
N THR A 676 8.33 23.94 -40.58
CA THR A 676 9.72 24.26 -40.27
C THR A 676 10.39 23.13 -39.46
N LEU A 677 11.72 23.20 -39.25
CA LEU A 677 12.46 22.28 -38.40
C LEU A 677 11.86 22.16 -36.99
N MET A 678 11.50 23.31 -36.41
CA MET A 678 10.90 23.36 -35.07
C MET A 678 9.52 22.71 -35.02
N ASP A 679 8.70 22.90 -36.06
CA ASP A 679 7.37 22.27 -36.15
C ASP A 679 7.50 20.75 -36.27
N LYS A 680 8.40 20.27 -37.12
CA LYS A 680 8.66 18.82 -37.28
C LYS A 680 9.18 18.20 -35.97
N TRP A 681 10.08 18.92 -35.28
CA TRP A 681 10.60 18.43 -34.00
C TRP A 681 9.53 18.31 -32.93
N ILE A 682 8.70 19.33 -32.72
CA ILE A 682 7.69 19.28 -31.65
C ILE A 682 6.61 18.22 -31.96
N LEU A 683 6.28 17.97 -33.22
CA LEU A 683 5.40 16.90 -33.63
C LEU A 683 6.02 15.52 -33.43
N SER A 684 7.33 15.37 -33.69
CA SER A 684 8.08 14.16 -33.38
C SER A 684 8.09 13.89 -31.86
N ARG A 685 8.36 14.92 -31.05
CA ARG A 685 8.30 14.82 -29.58
C ARG A 685 6.90 14.46 -29.07
N LEU A 686 5.86 15.05 -29.65
CA LEU A 686 4.47 14.72 -29.30
C LEU A 686 4.17 13.23 -29.52
N ASN A 687 4.51 12.72 -30.71
CA ASN A 687 4.24 11.32 -31.05
C ASN A 687 5.10 10.35 -30.23
N SER A 688 6.36 10.68 -29.96
CA SER A 688 7.19 9.91 -29.01
C SER A 688 6.55 9.90 -27.62
N THR A 689 6.03 11.03 -27.13
CA THR A 689 5.36 11.12 -25.83
C THR A 689 4.07 10.31 -25.80
N ILE A 690 3.25 10.32 -26.85
CA ILE A 690 2.04 9.49 -26.94
C ILE A 690 2.40 8.00 -26.81
N ARG A 691 3.42 7.54 -27.57
CA ARG A 691 3.92 6.17 -27.52
C ARG A 691 4.40 5.81 -26.09
N ASP A 692 5.23 6.65 -25.50
CA ASP A 692 5.81 6.41 -24.18
C ASP A 692 4.76 6.41 -23.09
N VAL A 693 3.75 7.29 -23.14
CA VAL A 693 2.64 7.32 -22.18
C VAL A 693 1.74 6.10 -22.33
N ASP A 694 1.41 5.73 -23.57
CA ASP A 694 0.60 4.53 -23.84
C ASP A 694 1.28 3.26 -23.33
N ASP A 695 2.57 3.08 -23.66
CA ASP A 695 3.34 1.91 -23.21
C ASP A 695 3.46 1.87 -21.68
N ASN A 696 3.78 2.99 -21.05
CA ASN A 696 3.95 3.05 -19.60
C ASN A 696 2.62 2.81 -18.86
N LEU A 697 1.52 3.44 -19.26
CA LEU A 697 0.22 3.21 -18.63
C LEU A 697 -0.32 1.79 -18.87
N SER A 698 -0.06 1.22 -20.03
CA SER A 698 -0.44 -0.17 -20.33
C SER A 698 0.29 -1.18 -19.44
N ASN A 699 1.48 -0.80 -18.93
CA ASN A 699 2.30 -1.58 -17.99
C ASN A 699 2.23 -1.05 -16.54
N TYR A 700 1.30 -0.13 -16.24
CA TYR A 700 1.10 0.44 -14.90
C TYR A 700 2.28 1.26 -14.35
N HIS A 701 3.16 1.77 -15.22
CA HIS A 701 4.30 2.63 -14.88
C HIS A 701 3.89 4.11 -14.85
N ILE A 702 3.12 4.48 -13.84
CA ILE A 702 2.47 5.81 -13.75
C ILE A 702 3.49 6.97 -13.68
N PRO A 703 4.55 6.93 -12.85
CA PRO A 703 5.51 8.04 -12.77
C PRO A 703 6.29 8.27 -14.07
N GLU A 704 6.60 7.21 -14.79
CA GLU A 704 7.30 7.27 -16.09
C GLU A 704 6.42 7.94 -17.14
N ALA A 705 5.13 7.58 -17.18
CA ALA A 705 4.15 8.23 -18.05
C ALA A 705 4.00 9.73 -17.73
N ALA A 706 3.87 10.06 -16.45
CA ALA A 706 3.75 11.46 -16.00
C ALA A 706 5.02 12.27 -16.30
N ARG A 707 6.21 11.67 -16.22
CA ARG A 707 7.48 12.30 -16.58
C ARG A 707 7.54 12.62 -18.06
N ALA A 708 7.17 11.68 -18.93
CA ALA A 708 7.11 11.90 -20.37
C ALA A 708 6.21 13.09 -20.73
N ILE A 709 5.07 13.24 -20.05
CA ILE A 709 4.17 14.39 -20.22
C ILE A 709 4.84 15.68 -19.72
N THR A 710 5.50 15.65 -18.57
CA THR A 710 6.20 16.83 -18.03
C THR A 710 7.28 17.33 -18.99
N ASP A 711 8.08 16.41 -19.53
CA ASP A 711 9.15 16.72 -20.48
C ASP A 711 8.58 17.31 -21.78
N MET A 712 7.47 16.75 -22.29
CA MET A 712 6.79 17.29 -23.47
C MET A 712 6.26 18.70 -23.24
N VAL A 713 5.68 19.01 -22.07
CA VAL A 713 5.19 20.36 -21.74
C VAL A 713 6.35 21.33 -21.61
N ASP A 714 7.49 20.92 -21.08
CA ASP A 714 8.72 21.73 -21.04
C ASP A 714 9.25 21.99 -22.44
N ASP A 715 9.35 20.97 -23.29
CA ASP A 715 9.74 21.08 -24.70
C ASP A 715 8.83 22.05 -25.45
N LEU A 716 7.53 21.96 -25.25
CA LEU A 716 6.54 22.81 -25.90
C LEU A 716 6.67 24.28 -25.45
N SER A 717 6.67 24.53 -24.15
CA SER A 717 6.62 25.88 -23.60
C SER A 717 7.98 26.58 -23.66
N ASN A 718 9.01 25.95 -23.07
CA ASN A 718 10.31 26.55 -22.80
C ASN A 718 11.26 26.47 -23.97
N TRP A 719 10.92 25.68 -24.99
CA TRP A 719 11.73 25.60 -26.21
C TRP A 719 10.93 25.97 -27.45
N TYR A 720 9.90 25.19 -27.83
CA TYR A 720 9.15 25.46 -29.07
C TYR A 720 8.47 26.83 -29.08
N VAL A 721 7.59 27.13 -28.14
CA VAL A 721 6.84 28.40 -28.09
C VAL A 721 7.79 29.58 -27.90
N ARG A 722 8.79 29.46 -27.02
CA ARG A 722 9.76 30.50 -26.76
C ARG A 722 10.56 30.85 -28.02
N ARG A 723 11.01 29.86 -28.77
CA ARG A 723 11.76 30.02 -30.02
C ARG A 723 10.91 30.55 -31.18
N CYS A 724 9.64 30.14 -31.22
CA CYS A 724 8.74 30.48 -32.32
C CYS A 724 7.92 31.76 -32.08
N ARG A 725 8.12 32.50 -30.97
CA ARG A 725 7.29 33.66 -30.60
C ARG A 725 7.14 34.68 -31.71
N GLU A 726 8.22 35.03 -32.42
CA GLU A 726 8.22 36.03 -33.49
C GLU A 726 7.29 35.65 -34.65
N ARG A 727 7.13 34.35 -34.91
CA ARG A 727 6.21 33.82 -35.93
C ARG A 727 4.76 34.18 -35.56
N PHE A 728 4.38 34.12 -34.30
CA PHE A 728 3.04 34.49 -33.83
C PHE A 728 2.79 36.01 -33.82
N TRP A 729 3.83 36.84 -33.67
CA TRP A 729 3.70 38.30 -33.55
C TRP A 729 3.71 39.01 -34.93
N GLY A 730 4.14 38.37 -35.98
CA GLY A 730 4.21 38.91 -37.31
C GLY A 730 2.87 39.49 -37.79
N LYS A 731 2.90 40.47 -38.67
CA LYS A 731 1.70 41.04 -39.31
C LYS A 731 1.26 40.14 -40.49
N GLY A 732 -0.04 39.85 -40.55
CA GLY A 732 -0.61 39.00 -41.59
C GLY A 732 -0.34 37.51 -41.33
N MET A 733 -0.94 36.65 -42.14
CA MET A 733 -0.80 35.20 -42.07
C MET A 733 0.12 34.75 -43.20
N ASP A 734 1.42 34.67 -42.95
CA ASP A 734 2.37 34.08 -43.87
C ASP A 734 2.50 32.56 -43.65
N GLU A 735 3.15 31.83 -44.52
CA GLU A 735 3.29 30.38 -44.47
C GLU A 735 3.92 29.89 -43.15
N THR A 736 4.90 30.60 -42.60
CA THR A 736 5.59 30.22 -41.37
C THR A 736 4.71 30.44 -40.14
N LYS A 737 3.93 31.50 -40.13
CA LYS A 737 2.95 31.79 -39.07
C LYS A 737 1.79 30.80 -39.09
N GLU A 738 1.28 30.50 -40.29
CA GLU A 738 0.24 29.51 -40.49
C GLU A 738 0.70 28.16 -39.96
N ALA A 739 1.89 27.69 -40.31
CA ALA A 739 2.46 26.45 -39.81
C ALA A 739 2.61 26.45 -38.28
N ALA A 740 3.01 27.59 -37.68
CA ALA A 740 3.14 27.71 -36.22
C ALA A 740 1.78 27.58 -35.51
N PHE A 741 0.72 28.23 -36.00
CA PHE A 741 -0.63 28.13 -35.44
C PHE A 741 -1.19 26.72 -35.57
N VAL A 742 -1.10 26.09 -36.74
CA VAL A 742 -1.61 24.77 -37.00
C VAL A 742 -0.90 23.74 -36.11
N THR A 743 0.44 23.83 -36.02
CA THR A 743 1.24 22.93 -35.18
C THR A 743 0.89 23.10 -33.70
N LEU A 744 0.85 24.32 -33.16
CA LEU A 744 0.55 24.54 -31.75
C LEU A 744 -0.89 24.14 -31.38
N TYR A 745 -1.86 24.42 -32.26
CA TYR A 745 -3.23 23.96 -32.11
C TYR A 745 -3.29 22.43 -32.02
N HIS A 746 -2.68 21.71 -32.99
CA HIS A 746 -2.65 20.27 -33.03
C HIS A 746 -2.01 19.70 -31.76
N VAL A 747 -0.86 20.23 -31.33
CA VAL A 747 -0.19 19.77 -30.10
C VAL A 747 -1.06 19.96 -28.86
N LEU A 748 -1.68 21.14 -28.68
CA LEU A 748 -2.52 21.43 -27.51
C LEU A 748 -3.78 20.54 -27.46
N VAL A 749 -4.46 20.35 -28.59
CA VAL A 749 -5.62 19.47 -28.68
C VAL A 749 -5.24 18.01 -28.38
N THR A 750 -4.15 17.53 -28.95
CA THR A 750 -3.67 16.17 -28.71
C THR A 750 -3.22 15.99 -27.28
N LEU A 751 -2.46 16.93 -26.72
CA LEU A 751 -2.08 16.90 -25.30
C LEU A 751 -3.29 16.90 -24.37
N SER A 752 -4.37 17.63 -24.67
CA SER A 752 -5.58 17.60 -23.84
C SER A 752 -6.15 16.18 -23.70
N LYS A 753 -6.05 15.36 -24.75
CA LYS A 753 -6.47 13.95 -24.72
C LYS A 753 -5.47 13.08 -23.95
N VAL A 754 -4.16 13.30 -24.14
CA VAL A 754 -3.11 12.53 -23.45
C VAL A 754 -3.17 12.73 -21.93
N ILE A 755 -3.38 13.98 -21.48
CA ILE A 755 -3.41 14.33 -20.07
C ILE A 755 -4.77 14.08 -19.39
N ALA A 756 -5.82 13.77 -20.15
CA ALA A 756 -7.18 13.61 -19.63
C ALA A 756 -7.28 12.55 -18.51
N PRO A 757 -6.59 11.41 -18.56
CA PRO A 757 -6.59 10.46 -17.44
C PRO A 757 -5.92 11.00 -16.17
N PHE A 758 -4.91 11.86 -16.30
CA PHE A 758 -4.12 12.39 -15.18
C PHE A 758 -4.77 13.62 -14.52
N VAL A 759 -5.07 14.63 -15.32
CA VAL A 759 -5.59 15.93 -14.88
C VAL A 759 -6.89 16.24 -15.63
N PRO A 760 -7.97 15.54 -15.28
CA PRO A 760 -9.20 15.52 -16.08
C PRO A 760 -9.89 16.87 -16.20
N PHE A 761 -9.77 17.73 -15.20
CA PHE A 761 -10.43 19.04 -15.21
C PHE A 761 -9.75 20.02 -16.18
N MET A 762 -8.42 20.09 -16.12
CA MET A 762 -7.65 20.95 -17.03
C MET A 762 -7.76 20.45 -18.48
N ALA A 763 -7.71 19.14 -18.68
CA ALA A 763 -7.89 18.54 -19.99
C ALA A 763 -9.25 18.88 -20.60
N GLU A 764 -10.32 18.80 -19.81
CA GLU A 764 -11.67 19.18 -20.24
C GLU A 764 -11.77 20.66 -20.60
N ASP A 765 -11.21 21.56 -19.76
CA ASP A 765 -11.24 23.01 -20.02
C ASP A 765 -10.56 23.37 -21.35
N ILE A 766 -9.39 22.78 -21.62
CA ILE A 766 -8.66 22.98 -22.90
C ILE A 766 -9.49 22.43 -24.07
N TYR A 767 -10.02 21.23 -23.95
CA TYR A 767 -10.80 20.58 -25.00
C TYR A 767 -12.10 21.34 -25.33
N GLN A 768 -12.85 21.77 -24.33
CA GLN A 768 -14.07 22.55 -24.51
C GLN A 768 -13.79 23.87 -25.26
N ASN A 769 -12.70 24.53 -24.93
CA ASN A 769 -12.35 25.79 -25.56
C ASN A 769 -11.70 25.64 -26.95
N LEU A 770 -10.83 24.66 -27.15
CA LEU A 770 -10.12 24.53 -28.42
C LEU A 770 -10.87 23.70 -29.46
N VAL A 771 -11.69 22.73 -29.03
CA VAL A 771 -12.37 21.81 -29.92
C VAL A 771 -13.86 22.14 -30.03
N ILE A 772 -14.61 22.09 -28.92
CA ILE A 772 -16.07 22.25 -28.94
C ILE A 772 -16.47 23.65 -29.42
N SER A 773 -15.72 24.69 -29.06
CA SER A 773 -16.00 26.08 -29.52
C SER A 773 -15.95 26.26 -31.03
N VAL A 774 -15.16 25.45 -31.74
CA VAL A 774 -15.00 25.51 -33.21
C VAL A 774 -15.64 24.35 -33.94
N ASN A 775 -15.83 23.24 -33.30
CA ASN A 775 -16.49 22.03 -33.84
C ASN A 775 -17.48 21.42 -32.83
N PRO A 776 -18.72 21.92 -32.80
CA PRO A 776 -19.76 21.41 -31.88
C PRO A 776 -20.18 19.94 -32.13
N ASP A 777 -19.84 19.37 -33.29
CA ASP A 777 -20.13 17.98 -33.64
C ASP A 777 -19.06 16.99 -33.15
N ALA A 778 -17.96 17.49 -32.57
CA ALA A 778 -16.97 16.66 -31.91
C ALA A 778 -17.55 15.99 -30.65
N PRO A 779 -16.95 14.91 -30.12
CA PRO A 779 -17.36 14.32 -28.84
C PRO A 779 -17.51 15.39 -27.75
N GLU A 780 -18.64 15.37 -27.03
CA GLU A 780 -19.03 16.44 -26.08
C GLU A 780 -18.04 16.69 -24.95
N SER A 781 -17.14 15.74 -24.70
CA SER A 781 -16.12 15.77 -23.66
C SER A 781 -14.84 15.11 -24.15
N VAL A 782 -13.70 15.55 -23.65
CA VAL A 782 -12.41 14.90 -23.88
C VAL A 782 -12.40 13.46 -23.40
N HIS A 783 -13.18 13.13 -22.38
CA HIS A 783 -13.30 11.79 -21.81
C HIS A 783 -14.13 10.80 -22.63
N LEU A 784 -14.83 11.28 -23.65
CA LEU A 784 -15.52 10.49 -24.65
C LEU A 784 -14.69 10.28 -25.92
N CYS A 785 -13.51 10.90 -25.99
CA CYS A 785 -12.56 10.72 -27.09
C CYS A 785 -11.76 9.43 -26.95
N ASP A 786 -11.20 8.99 -28.08
CA ASP A 786 -10.17 7.97 -28.06
C ASP A 786 -8.84 8.55 -27.54
N PHE A 787 -8.06 7.72 -26.82
CA PHE A 787 -6.69 8.04 -26.49
C PHE A 787 -5.86 8.16 -27.79
N PRO A 788 -5.04 9.19 -27.95
CA PRO A 788 -4.26 9.36 -29.16
C PRO A 788 -3.38 8.16 -29.46
N VAL A 789 -3.27 7.82 -30.73
CA VAL A 789 -2.33 6.82 -31.22
C VAL A 789 -1.13 7.54 -31.82
N ALA A 790 0.07 7.10 -31.49
CA ALA A 790 1.29 7.67 -32.04
C ALA A 790 1.38 7.42 -33.54
N ASP A 791 1.65 8.47 -34.31
CA ASP A 791 1.99 8.35 -35.72
C ASP A 791 3.51 8.12 -35.84
N GLU A 792 3.89 6.86 -36.02
CA GLU A 792 5.30 6.45 -36.13
C GLU A 792 6.03 7.13 -37.30
N ALA A 793 5.31 7.55 -38.35
CA ALA A 793 5.89 8.26 -39.48
C ALA A 793 6.34 9.71 -39.14
N LEU A 794 5.79 10.28 -38.08
CA LEU A 794 6.16 11.61 -37.57
C LEU A 794 7.27 11.54 -36.51
N ILE A 795 7.64 10.35 -36.02
CA ILE A 795 8.73 10.19 -35.07
C ILE A 795 10.05 10.17 -35.83
N ASP A 796 10.86 11.18 -35.63
CA ASP A 796 12.22 11.32 -36.18
C ASP A 796 13.21 11.26 -34.99
N GLU A 797 13.75 10.08 -34.73
CA GLU A 797 14.66 9.84 -33.61
C GLU A 797 15.98 10.60 -33.76
N ASP A 798 16.45 10.80 -35.03
CA ASP A 798 17.65 11.59 -35.25
C ASP A 798 17.43 13.06 -34.97
N LEU A 799 16.32 13.62 -35.43
CA LEU A 799 15.89 14.99 -35.13
C LEU A 799 15.74 15.21 -33.60
N ASN A 800 15.12 14.24 -32.90
CA ASN A 800 14.98 14.29 -31.45
C ASN A 800 16.34 14.27 -30.75
N ARG A 801 17.25 13.39 -31.17
CA ARG A 801 18.61 13.28 -30.65
C ARG A 801 19.42 14.54 -30.84
N GLN A 802 19.43 15.11 -32.07
CA GLN A 802 20.16 16.33 -32.39
C GLN A 802 19.62 17.54 -31.60
N MET A 803 18.31 17.65 -31.44
CA MET A 803 17.71 18.71 -30.65
C MET A 803 18.03 18.58 -29.15
N ALA A 804 18.08 17.38 -28.63
CA ALA A 804 18.50 17.10 -27.26
C ALA A 804 19.95 17.52 -27.02
N ALA A 805 20.86 17.12 -27.93
CA ALA A 805 22.26 17.57 -27.90
C ALA A 805 22.43 19.09 -27.99
N LEU A 806 21.65 19.73 -28.85
CA LEU A 806 21.61 21.19 -28.96
C LEU A 806 21.19 21.83 -27.63
N ARG A 807 20.10 21.37 -27.03
CA ARG A 807 19.60 21.92 -25.75
C ARG A 807 20.58 21.75 -24.60
N GLU A 808 21.28 20.63 -24.56
CA GLU A 808 22.35 20.38 -23.60
C GLU A 808 23.51 21.36 -23.76
N VAL A 809 23.99 21.53 -25.00
CA VAL A 809 25.03 22.54 -25.33
C VAL A 809 24.59 23.95 -24.97
N VAL A 810 23.34 24.32 -25.25
CA VAL A 810 22.80 25.64 -24.89
C VAL A 810 22.73 25.80 -23.36
N SER A 811 22.31 24.80 -22.62
CA SER A 811 22.28 24.82 -21.15
C SER A 811 23.66 25.01 -20.54
N LEU A 812 24.65 24.23 -21.01
CA LEU A 812 26.05 24.36 -20.58
C LEU A 812 26.65 25.72 -20.99
N GLY A 813 26.34 26.20 -22.20
CA GLY A 813 26.77 27.51 -22.69
C GLY A 813 26.22 28.66 -21.87
N LEU A 814 24.95 28.65 -21.50
CA LEU A 814 24.36 29.63 -20.59
C LEU A 814 24.98 29.56 -19.18
N SER A 815 25.28 28.39 -18.69
CA SER A 815 25.98 28.18 -17.41
C SER A 815 27.41 28.73 -17.48
N SER A 816 28.10 28.48 -18.58
CA SER A 816 29.46 29.06 -18.82
C SER A 816 29.44 30.57 -18.85
N ARG A 817 28.48 31.18 -19.55
CA ARG A 817 28.31 32.66 -19.58
C ARG A 817 28.02 33.23 -18.20
N SER A 818 27.17 32.53 -17.42
CA SER A 818 26.84 32.91 -16.04
C SER A 818 28.07 32.88 -15.15
N ALA A 819 28.88 31.80 -15.24
CA ALA A 819 30.13 31.66 -14.49
C ALA A 819 31.16 32.76 -14.84
N ALA A 820 31.19 33.16 -16.11
CA ALA A 820 32.03 34.27 -16.60
C ALA A 820 31.45 35.68 -16.36
N ASN A 821 30.26 35.82 -15.75
CA ASN A 821 29.48 37.07 -15.62
C ASN A 821 29.19 37.77 -16.98
N LEU A 822 29.09 36.99 -18.06
CA LEU A 822 28.74 37.47 -19.38
C LEU A 822 27.22 37.37 -19.59
N LYS A 823 26.57 38.53 -19.82
CA LYS A 823 25.14 38.56 -20.16
C LYS A 823 24.93 38.01 -21.56
N VAL A 824 23.85 37.23 -21.77
CA VAL A 824 23.54 36.65 -23.10
C VAL A 824 23.46 37.72 -24.22
N ARG A 825 22.99 38.93 -23.91
CA ARG A 825 22.95 40.05 -24.86
C ARG A 825 24.33 40.56 -25.33
N GLN A 826 25.42 40.14 -24.68
CA GLN A 826 26.78 40.44 -25.11
C GLN A 826 27.24 39.36 -26.06
N PRO A 827 27.54 39.67 -27.35
CA PRO A 827 27.98 38.66 -28.30
C PRO A 827 29.36 38.14 -27.94
N SER A 828 29.57 36.83 -28.15
CA SER A 828 30.87 36.18 -28.06
C SER A 828 31.33 35.70 -29.43
N ALA A 829 32.62 35.55 -29.62
CA ALA A 829 33.17 35.22 -30.92
C ALA A 829 32.90 33.74 -31.28
N CYS A 830 33.09 32.82 -30.34
CA CYS A 830 33.02 31.41 -30.59
C CYS A 830 32.56 30.63 -29.34
N LEU A 831 31.84 29.56 -29.57
CA LEU A 831 31.57 28.47 -28.61
C LEU A 831 32.27 27.24 -29.11
N TYR A 832 33.13 26.65 -28.31
CA TYR A 832 33.74 25.34 -28.62
C TYR A 832 33.00 24.23 -27.88
N VAL A 833 32.67 23.15 -28.60
CA VAL A 833 31.91 22.02 -28.11
C VAL A 833 32.70 20.75 -28.31
N LYS A 834 32.86 19.98 -27.23
CA LYS A 834 33.48 18.62 -27.23
C LYS A 834 32.48 17.61 -26.74
N GLY A 835 32.46 16.41 -27.31
CA GLY A 835 31.69 15.26 -26.87
C GLY A 835 30.33 15.09 -27.56
N THR A 836 29.91 16.05 -28.37
CA THR A 836 28.71 15.96 -29.21
C THR A 836 28.86 16.82 -30.47
N GLU A 837 28.11 16.44 -31.50
CA GLU A 837 27.98 17.20 -32.74
C GLU A 837 26.54 17.20 -33.23
N PHE A 838 26.16 18.18 -34.00
CA PHE A 838 24.85 18.29 -34.66
C PHE A 838 24.98 19.11 -35.99
N ASP A 839 24.00 18.95 -36.86
CA ASP A 839 23.98 19.52 -38.20
C ASP A 839 23.94 21.07 -38.20
N GLU A 840 24.17 21.68 -39.38
CA GLU A 840 24.25 23.13 -39.57
C GLU A 840 22.99 23.85 -39.06
N ALA A 841 21.78 23.34 -39.34
CA ALA A 841 20.53 23.96 -38.91
C ALA A 841 20.41 24.05 -37.38
N PHE A 842 20.95 23.10 -36.62
CA PHE A 842 21.01 23.13 -35.15
C PHE A 842 22.14 24.04 -34.64
N ARG A 843 23.25 24.15 -35.43
CA ARG A 843 24.34 25.07 -35.11
C ARG A 843 23.86 26.52 -35.14
N GLU A 844 23.09 26.94 -36.14
CA GLU A 844 22.46 28.23 -36.23
C GLU A 844 21.54 28.50 -35.00
N LEU A 845 20.79 27.50 -34.56
CA LEU A 845 19.96 27.62 -33.34
C LEU A 845 20.80 27.83 -32.08
N ALA A 846 21.94 27.16 -31.95
CA ALA A 846 22.85 27.34 -30.80
C ALA A 846 23.52 28.72 -30.84
N GLU A 847 23.94 29.22 -32.04
CA GLU A 847 24.52 30.52 -32.21
C GLU A 847 23.57 31.64 -31.81
N ASP A 848 22.30 31.48 -32.17
CA ASP A 848 21.25 32.46 -31.83
C ASP A 848 20.93 32.44 -30.32
N GLU A 849 20.72 31.25 -29.74
CA GLU A 849 20.39 31.10 -28.31
C GLU A 849 21.50 31.64 -27.39
N LEU A 850 22.74 31.40 -27.75
CA LEU A 850 23.90 31.76 -26.94
C LEU A 850 24.50 33.11 -27.33
N ASN A 851 23.98 33.78 -28.41
CA ASN A 851 24.51 34.97 -28.95
C ASN A 851 26.05 34.87 -29.21
N VAL A 852 26.41 33.83 -29.92
CA VAL A 852 27.78 33.55 -30.37
C VAL A 852 27.83 33.63 -31.90
N LYS A 853 28.99 34.02 -32.46
CA LYS A 853 29.13 34.15 -33.91
C LYS A 853 29.40 32.81 -34.61
N ASN A 854 29.97 31.86 -33.87
CA ASN A 854 30.31 30.54 -34.43
C ASN A 854 30.24 29.50 -33.32
N VAL A 855 29.73 28.32 -33.66
CA VAL A 855 29.86 27.09 -32.83
C VAL A 855 30.85 26.17 -33.54
N VAL A 856 31.89 25.76 -32.85
CA VAL A 856 32.97 24.90 -33.38
C VAL A 856 33.05 23.63 -32.59
N PHE A 857 32.83 22.48 -33.24
CA PHE A 857 33.05 21.18 -32.64
C PHE A 857 34.54 20.85 -32.62
N THR A 858 35.03 20.31 -31.54
CA THR A 858 36.44 19.97 -31.36
C THR A 858 36.62 18.73 -30.47
N GLU A 859 37.49 17.83 -30.88
CA GLU A 859 37.86 16.67 -30.08
C GLU A 859 38.89 17.04 -28.98
N ASP A 860 39.63 18.16 -29.13
CA ASP A 860 40.66 18.58 -28.20
C ASP A 860 40.28 19.87 -27.45
N ALA A 861 39.87 19.73 -26.18
CA ALA A 861 39.61 20.86 -25.30
C ALA A 861 40.87 21.40 -24.57
N ARG A 862 42.06 20.82 -24.79
CA ARG A 862 43.32 21.19 -24.10
C ARG A 862 43.74 22.66 -24.34
N ALA A 863 43.31 23.23 -25.48
CA ALA A 863 43.59 24.63 -25.78
C ALA A 863 42.92 25.59 -24.79
N PHE A 864 41.81 25.19 -24.16
CA PHE A 864 40.92 26.07 -23.40
C PHE A 864 40.75 25.64 -21.94
N THR A 865 40.84 24.36 -21.64
CA THR A 865 40.62 23.78 -20.31
C THR A 865 41.82 22.96 -19.83
N THR A 866 41.97 22.91 -18.55
CA THR A 866 42.79 21.94 -17.83
C THR A 866 41.99 21.37 -16.67
N TYR A 867 42.32 20.16 -16.23
CA TYR A 867 41.59 19.52 -15.12
C TYR A 867 42.47 19.54 -13.87
N ASN A 868 41.90 20.05 -12.78
CA ASN A 868 42.45 19.84 -11.45
C ASN A 868 42.03 18.45 -10.96
N LEU A 869 43.02 17.68 -10.55
CA LEU A 869 42.83 16.32 -10.08
C LEU A 869 42.84 16.28 -8.57
N LYS A 870 41.82 15.66 -7.96
CA LYS A 870 41.78 15.46 -6.51
C LYS A 870 41.46 13.99 -6.21
N PRO A 871 42.11 13.39 -5.19
CA PRO A 871 41.80 12.01 -4.82
C PRO A 871 40.37 11.93 -4.26
N GLN A 872 39.56 10.94 -4.71
CA GLN A 872 38.27 10.62 -4.12
C GLN A 872 38.46 9.89 -2.81
N MET A 873 38.28 10.58 -1.71
CA MET A 873 38.56 10.06 -0.36
C MET A 873 37.73 8.84 0.01
N ARG A 874 36.51 8.75 -0.54
CA ARG A 874 35.57 7.65 -0.24
C ARG A 874 36.04 6.32 -0.82
N THR A 875 36.61 6.32 -2.02
CA THR A 875 37.10 5.11 -2.68
C THR A 875 38.56 4.81 -2.31
N LEU A 876 39.40 5.83 -2.21
CA LEU A 876 40.83 5.69 -1.98
C LEU A 876 41.20 5.49 -0.51
N GLY A 877 40.33 5.95 0.41
CA GLY A 877 40.59 5.76 1.85
C GLY A 877 40.80 4.29 2.23
N PRO A 878 39.89 3.38 1.84
CA PRO A 878 40.03 1.95 2.08
C PRO A 878 41.18 1.30 1.30
N LYS A 879 41.45 1.77 0.04
CA LYS A 879 42.50 1.18 -0.83
C LYS A 879 43.92 1.60 -0.43
N TYR A 880 44.13 2.88 -0.16
CA TYR A 880 45.47 3.48 -0.05
C TYR A 880 45.64 4.47 1.13
N GLY A 881 44.91 4.35 2.23
CA GLY A 881 44.81 5.31 3.32
C GLY A 881 46.12 6.02 3.75
N LYS A 882 47.24 5.28 3.91
CA LYS A 882 48.54 5.84 4.30
C LYS A 882 49.27 6.57 3.15
N LEU A 883 48.89 6.33 1.90
CA LEU A 883 49.50 6.89 0.73
C LEU A 883 48.74 8.10 0.14
N LEU A 884 47.57 8.45 0.67
CA LEU A 884 46.71 9.52 0.18
C LEU A 884 47.40 10.88 -0.01
N GLY A 885 48.33 11.21 0.91
CA GLY A 885 49.14 12.44 0.79
C GLY A 885 50.02 12.42 -0.46
N GLY A 886 50.71 11.29 -0.70
CA GLY A 886 51.57 11.09 -1.87
C GLY A 886 50.77 11.02 -3.16
N ILE A 887 49.62 10.35 -3.14
CA ILE A 887 48.67 10.28 -4.30
C ILE A 887 48.16 11.68 -4.65
N ARG A 888 47.81 12.51 -3.67
CA ARG A 888 47.42 13.90 -3.90
C ARG A 888 48.53 14.71 -4.57
N THR A 889 49.74 14.59 -4.10
CA THR A 889 50.90 15.30 -4.66
C THR A 889 51.20 14.82 -6.08
N ALA A 890 51.13 13.53 -6.34
CA ALA A 890 51.33 12.95 -7.67
C ALA A 890 50.28 13.45 -8.65
N LEU A 891 48.98 13.39 -8.27
CA LEU A 891 47.89 13.89 -9.09
C LEU A 891 48.01 15.39 -9.39
N GLN A 892 48.44 16.20 -8.45
CA GLN A 892 48.66 17.65 -8.68
C GLN A 892 49.82 17.94 -9.62
N GLY A 893 50.76 17.02 -9.83
CA GLY A 893 51.88 17.17 -10.75
C GLY A 893 51.61 16.61 -12.15
N MET A 894 50.47 15.95 -12.37
CA MET A 894 50.08 15.37 -13.68
C MET A 894 49.31 16.38 -14.53
N ASP A 895 49.39 16.24 -15.86
CA ASP A 895 48.52 16.96 -16.76
C ASP A 895 47.14 16.39 -16.65
N GLY A 896 46.18 17.21 -16.21
CA GLY A 896 44.81 16.82 -15.96
C GLY A 896 44.09 16.32 -17.24
N ASN A 897 44.42 16.89 -18.38
CA ASN A 897 43.87 16.47 -19.67
C ASN A 897 44.32 15.04 -20.03
N ASP A 898 45.60 14.74 -19.85
CA ASP A 898 46.15 13.40 -20.12
C ASP A 898 45.52 12.32 -19.25
N VAL A 899 45.26 12.66 -17.98
CA VAL A 899 44.59 11.75 -17.04
C VAL A 899 43.12 11.50 -17.42
N VAL A 900 42.40 12.56 -17.77
CA VAL A 900 41.01 12.43 -18.26
C VAL A 900 40.93 11.63 -19.56
N ASP A 901 41.84 11.86 -20.50
CA ASP A 901 41.90 11.08 -21.75
C ASP A 901 42.24 9.60 -21.49
N THR A 902 43.10 9.32 -20.51
CA THR A 902 43.41 7.94 -20.08
C THR A 902 42.15 7.24 -19.58
N PHE A 903 41.38 7.88 -18.72
CA PHE A 903 40.09 7.33 -18.25
C PHE A 903 39.03 7.21 -19.33
N ALA A 904 38.98 8.15 -20.29
CA ALA A 904 38.07 8.08 -21.43
C ALA A 904 38.34 6.87 -22.35
N ARG A 905 39.58 6.40 -22.42
CA ARG A 905 39.97 5.17 -23.13
C ARG A 905 39.67 3.90 -22.33
N GLY A 906 39.13 4.02 -21.11
CA GLY A 906 38.88 2.88 -20.20
C GLY A 906 40.16 2.32 -19.57
N GLU A 907 41.24 3.08 -19.58
CA GLU A 907 42.54 2.71 -19.00
C GLU A 907 42.61 3.19 -17.54
N THR A 908 43.43 2.51 -16.72
CA THR A 908 43.73 2.89 -15.34
C THR A 908 45.00 3.73 -15.26
N LEU A 909 45.02 4.70 -14.34
CA LEU A 909 46.17 5.53 -14.10
C LEU A 909 47.17 4.80 -13.21
N LYS A 910 48.41 4.52 -13.68
CA LYS A 910 49.45 3.77 -12.96
C LYS A 910 50.64 4.65 -12.67
N PHE A 911 51.06 4.76 -11.40
CA PHE A 911 52.24 5.47 -10.95
C PHE A 911 52.75 4.93 -9.63
N ASP A 912 53.91 5.39 -9.21
CA ASP A 912 54.55 4.99 -7.95
C ASP A 912 54.46 6.10 -6.91
N VAL A 913 54.17 5.72 -5.68
CA VAL A 913 54.18 6.63 -4.53
C VAL A 913 55.07 6.04 -3.45
N ASN A 914 56.22 6.64 -3.22
CA ASN A 914 57.19 6.19 -2.23
C ASN A 914 57.60 4.70 -2.35
N GLY A 915 57.81 4.22 -3.60
CA GLY A 915 58.19 2.83 -3.87
C GLY A 915 57.02 1.83 -3.83
N THR A 916 55.80 2.32 -3.77
CA THR A 916 54.56 1.48 -3.83
C THR A 916 53.82 1.81 -5.10
N PRO A 917 53.54 0.82 -5.95
CA PRO A 917 52.72 0.99 -7.16
C PRO A 917 51.29 1.32 -6.79
N VAL A 918 50.75 2.35 -7.43
CA VAL A 918 49.34 2.83 -7.27
C VAL A 918 48.65 2.72 -8.61
N GLU A 919 47.44 2.16 -8.59
CA GLU A 919 46.55 2.06 -9.76
C GLU A 919 45.21 2.68 -9.43
N LEU A 920 44.83 3.71 -10.20
CA LEU A 920 43.61 4.46 -9.98
C LEU A 920 42.64 4.29 -11.14
N GLU A 921 41.38 4.05 -10.83
CA GLU A 921 40.27 4.05 -11.77
C GLU A 921 39.60 5.41 -11.86
N LYS A 922 38.73 5.63 -12.83
CA LYS A 922 37.99 6.89 -13.01
C LYS A 922 37.32 7.36 -11.72
N ASP A 923 36.68 6.43 -10.99
CA ASP A 923 35.94 6.72 -9.75
C ASP A 923 36.83 7.03 -8.55
N ASP A 924 38.14 6.84 -8.68
CA ASP A 924 39.13 7.12 -7.65
C ASP A 924 39.66 8.56 -7.72
N VAL A 925 39.37 9.28 -8.80
CA VAL A 925 39.87 10.63 -9.04
C VAL A 925 38.73 11.59 -9.34
N LEU A 926 38.60 12.62 -8.50
CA LEU A 926 37.73 13.76 -8.79
C LEU A 926 38.42 14.66 -9.78
N THR A 927 37.83 14.82 -10.95
CA THR A 927 38.29 15.71 -12.01
C THR A 927 37.47 17.01 -11.99
N GLU A 928 38.08 18.12 -11.68
CA GLU A 928 37.45 19.44 -11.67
C GLU A 928 38.01 20.24 -12.84
N ALA A 929 37.18 20.51 -13.84
CA ALA A 929 37.60 21.33 -14.99
C ALA A 929 37.96 22.74 -14.53
N THR A 930 39.15 23.21 -14.86
CA THR A 930 39.61 24.56 -14.63
C THR A 930 39.91 25.24 -15.96
N GLN A 931 39.68 26.52 -16.00
CA GLN A 931 39.76 27.32 -17.23
C GLN A 931 41.12 27.98 -17.40
N LYS A 932 41.58 28.04 -18.62
CA LYS A 932 42.69 28.96 -18.98
C LYS A 932 42.20 30.42 -19.01
N PRO A 933 43.02 31.40 -18.70
CA PRO A 933 42.64 32.80 -18.76
C PRO A 933 42.03 33.19 -20.11
N GLY A 934 40.88 33.84 -20.09
CA GLY A 934 40.14 34.29 -21.29
C GLY A 934 39.09 33.30 -21.80
N PHE A 935 38.93 32.14 -21.16
CA PHE A 935 37.92 31.14 -21.48
C PHE A 935 37.07 30.82 -20.26
N SER A 936 35.82 30.37 -20.51
CA SER A 936 34.93 29.88 -19.50
C SER A 936 34.34 28.56 -19.95
N ALA A 937 34.51 27.47 -19.19
CA ALA A 937 34.07 26.13 -19.54
C ALA A 937 33.05 25.57 -18.57
N GLN A 938 32.16 24.77 -19.08
CA GLN A 938 31.22 23.93 -18.29
C GLN A 938 31.14 22.52 -18.89
N THR A 939 30.93 21.53 -18.06
CA THR A 939 30.80 20.13 -18.48
C THR A 939 29.81 19.41 -17.59
N ASP A 940 29.12 18.44 -18.14
CA ASP A 940 28.32 17.43 -17.40
C ASP A 940 29.06 16.08 -17.27
N GLY A 941 30.26 15.96 -17.83
CA GLY A 941 31.08 14.74 -17.85
C GLY A 941 31.08 14.04 -19.22
N SER A 942 30.09 14.27 -20.07
CA SER A 942 29.99 13.77 -21.45
C SER A 942 30.25 14.89 -22.48
N VAL A 943 29.62 16.02 -22.32
CA VAL A 943 29.72 17.20 -23.14
C VAL A 943 30.50 18.28 -22.41
N THR A 944 31.39 18.97 -23.12
CA THR A 944 32.11 20.14 -22.60
C THR A 944 31.93 21.32 -23.56
N VAL A 945 31.51 22.46 -23.03
CA VAL A 945 31.42 23.74 -23.78
C VAL A 945 32.37 24.77 -23.19
N VAL A 946 32.96 25.56 -24.09
CA VAL A 946 33.94 26.59 -23.71
C VAL A 946 33.63 27.88 -24.41
#